data_508483630fe1b47dadc505bcd8f7db10
#
_entry.id   508483630fe1b47dadc505bcd8f7db10
#
_cell.length_a   1.000
_cell.length_b   1.000
_cell.length_c   1.000
_cell.angle_alpha   90.00
_cell.angle_beta   90.00
_cell.angle_gamma   90.00
#
_symmetry.space_group_name_H-M   'P 1'
#
loop_
_entity.id
_entity.type
_entity.pdbx_description
1 polymer ?
#
loop_
_entity_poly.entity_id
_entity_poly.type
_entity_poly.pdbx_seq_one_letter_code
_entity_poly.pdbx_strand_id
1 'polypeptide(L)'
;MKAIISLAIFLMATLTAWADSAKDRWTVYQSYSNITEIEPAGTVCFVLASNSVFSYDTTDGLVQTYDKAGVMSDVGVSHIAWAKASKRLVVVYTNSNIDLLSANGDVINAPDFYLKTTTLDKTINHIDFDGPYAYLSTAFGVVKLNTRDGAIMDTYDLGTNVSYTYVKNGYLYAESKERGRLRCKLTDNLLDKSNWVREDGFTTLREDRTNVQDAQTKLWWTKTADGKLTYYALDADGKRTYMTEGVQPEGPVSNNFYRLYAHNGKIYAVGGMWSQETNGNLPGEVHVWDGTTWSHFEQPTAEQLGHKNVDYLCMDFDPLKEGHVMVGAKSGLYEFQDGKFVKCYNSNNSPLESATADKSKNYVMATGVKYDPTGNLWVLNSHITNPLKMLGKDGEWSVMNNIELTKDKTWDVKELFLSPTYGYMWFVNSYWEETKLFAYDYKNNKLYDAGGPTYTNEDYATIKPYYLFHVTEDKNGNIWVASSAGPLYLTPSDVKNGGGLVTQHKVPRNDGTNLADYLLSNVETRCIAVDGGNRKWIATSSGVFLISDDCNTQIEHFTTDNSPLPSNTVYYVLADPNSNMVYFATEKGLCSYQSDATTPNEKMTKDNVYAYPNPVTPDYTGYITVVGLSYNADVKIVTSNGTLVNQGRSTGGSYRWNGCDLKGKRVASGIYMVEAATEDGSKGTVCKIAVIN
;
A
#
# COMPACT_ATOMS: atom_id res chain seq x y z
N MET A 1 -18.70 -40.46 -15.13
CA MET A 1 -17.87 -39.50 -15.78
C MET A 1 -18.58 -38.18 -16.11
N LYS A 2 -19.71 -38.15 -16.81
CA LYS A 2 -20.44 -36.89 -17.13
C LYS A 2 -20.92 -36.10 -15.90
N ALA A 3 -21.38 -36.76 -14.84
CA ALA A 3 -21.82 -36.09 -13.60
C ALA A 3 -20.67 -35.46 -12.79
N ILE A 4 -19.49 -36.06 -12.85
CA ILE A 4 -18.28 -35.53 -12.14
C ILE A 4 -17.74 -34.31 -12.89
N ILE A 5 -17.79 -34.31 -14.24
CA ILE A 5 -17.40 -33.17 -15.06
C ILE A 5 -18.33 -31.98 -14.88
N SER A 6 -19.67 -32.23 -14.80
CA SER A 6 -20.65 -31.16 -14.52
C SER A 6 -20.48 -30.57 -13.11
N LEU A 7 -20.13 -31.37 -12.10
CA LEU A 7 -19.88 -30.89 -10.75
C LEU A 7 -18.58 -30.05 -10.67
N ALA A 8 -17.53 -30.48 -11.39
CA ALA A 8 -16.27 -29.73 -11.45
C ALA A 8 -16.41 -28.39 -12.19
N ILE A 9 -17.19 -28.32 -13.26
CA ILE A 9 -17.48 -27.07 -13.99
C ILE A 9 -18.35 -26.14 -13.15
N PHE A 10 -19.31 -26.68 -12.38
CA PHE A 10 -20.13 -25.88 -11.46
C PHE A 10 -19.32 -25.35 -10.27
N LEU A 11 -18.37 -26.14 -9.74
CA LEU A 11 -17.46 -25.70 -8.68
C LEU A 11 -16.47 -24.63 -9.18
N MET A 12 -15.94 -24.75 -10.42
CA MET A 12 -15.08 -23.72 -11.02
C MET A 12 -15.86 -22.43 -11.32
N ALA A 13 -17.09 -22.50 -11.82
CA ALA A 13 -17.92 -21.31 -12.06
C ALA A 13 -18.30 -20.58 -10.74
N THR A 14 -18.52 -21.32 -9.65
CA THR A 14 -18.77 -20.70 -8.34
C THR A 14 -17.50 -20.11 -7.72
N LEU A 15 -16.33 -20.71 -7.95
CA LEU A 15 -15.04 -20.14 -7.51
C LEU A 15 -14.68 -18.86 -8.25
N THR A 16 -14.95 -18.76 -9.56
CA THR A 16 -14.71 -17.53 -10.34
C THR A 16 -15.67 -16.41 -9.94
N ALA A 17 -16.95 -16.68 -9.70
CA ALA A 17 -17.91 -15.68 -9.23
C ALA A 17 -17.59 -15.17 -7.80
N TRP A 18 -16.97 -15.99 -6.94
CA TRP A 18 -16.49 -15.56 -5.63
C TRP A 18 -15.21 -14.73 -5.73
N ALA A 19 -14.33 -15.04 -6.68
CA ALA A 19 -13.10 -14.28 -6.92
C ALA A 19 -13.38 -12.86 -7.42
N ASP A 20 -14.33 -12.67 -8.34
CA ASP A 20 -14.71 -11.36 -8.86
C ASP A 20 -15.32 -10.47 -7.75
N SER A 21 -16.23 -10.99 -6.94
CA SER A 21 -16.83 -10.23 -5.84
C SER A 21 -15.81 -9.84 -4.75
N ALA A 22 -14.71 -10.57 -4.61
CA ALA A 22 -13.65 -10.25 -3.66
C ALA A 22 -12.74 -9.11 -4.17
N LYS A 23 -12.50 -9.02 -5.47
CA LYS A 23 -11.71 -7.94 -6.09
C LYS A 23 -12.43 -6.59 -6.00
N ASP A 24 -13.75 -6.55 -6.12
CA ASP A 24 -14.57 -5.33 -6.04
C ASP A 24 -14.44 -4.58 -4.70
N ARG A 25 -13.88 -5.22 -3.67
CA ARG A 25 -13.61 -4.62 -2.36
C ARG A 25 -12.27 -3.89 -2.29
N TRP A 26 -11.45 -3.96 -3.33
CA TRP A 26 -10.12 -3.37 -3.39
C TRP A 26 -10.07 -2.17 -4.32
N THR A 27 -9.27 -1.20 -3.94
CA THR A 27 -8.85 -0.09 -4.80
C THR A 27 -7.34 0.04 -4.72
N VAL A 28 -6.67 0.10 -5.88
CA VAL A 28 -5.23 0.36 -5.97
C VAL A 28 -5.03 1.79 -6.45
N TYR A 29 -4.26 2.57 -5.70
CA TYR A 29 -3.99 3.98 -6.00
C TYR A 29 -2.62 4.09 -6.65
N GLN A 30 -2.59 4.50 -7.91
CA GLN A 30 -1.38 4.58 -8.71
C GLN A 30 -1.09 6.01 -9.14
N SER A 31 0.18 6.38 -9.15
CA SER A 31 0.66 7.62 -9.74
C SER A 31 0.83 7.49 -11.25
N TYR A 32 0.52 8.57 -11.95
CA TYR A 32 0.71 8.71 -13.40
C TYR A 32 1.50 9.97 -13.76
N SER A 33 2.29 10.49 -12.83
CA SER A 33 2.93 11.81 -12.94
C SER A 33 4.20 11.84 -13.81
N ASN A 34 4.88 10.71 -13.99
CA ASN A 34 6.14 10.64 -14.72
C ASN A 34 6.08 9.68 -15.90
N ILE A 35 5.77 10.21 -17.08
CA ILE A 35 5.74 9.42 -18.32
C ILE A 35 7.15 9.03 -18.75
N THR A 36 7.38 7.72 -18.91
CA THR A 36 8.64 7.12 -19.33
C THR A 36 8.58 6.44 -20.69
N GLU A 37 7.43 5.88 -21.07
CA GLU A 37 7.23 5.22 -22.36
C GLU A 37 5.84 5.51 -22.92
N ILE A 38 5.77 5.70 -24.24
CA ILE A 38 4.54 5.96 -25.00
C ILE A 38 4.47 4.97 -26.16
N GLU A 39 3.39 4.19 -26.23
CA GLU A 39 3.18 3.14 -27.25
C GLU A 39 1.88 3.37 -28.01
N PRO A 40 1.94 4.04 -29.19
CA PRO A 40 0.78 4.24 -30.04
C PRO A 40 0.30 2.93 -30.68
N ALA A 41 -1.01 2.71 -30.64
CA ALA A 41 -1.69 1.53 -31.17
C ALA A 41 -2.89 1.91 -32.09
N GLY A 42 -2.70 2.88 -32.95
CA GLY A 42 -3.74 3.46 -33.80
C GLY A 42 -4.51 4.58 -33.12
N THR A 43 -5.81 4.40 -32.85
CA THR A 43 -6.60 5.42 -32.13
C THR A 43 -6.31 5.42 -30.62
N VAL A 44 -5.85 4.29 -30.08
CA VAL A 44 -5.47 4.14 -28.68
C VAL A 44 -3.97 4.36 -28.52
N CYS A 45 -3.58 5.09 -27.49
CA CYS A 45 -2.20 5.24 -27.08
C CYS A 45 -2.02 4.73 -25.66
N PHE A 46 -1.15 3.74 -25.46
CA PHE A 46 -0.76 3.25 -24.16
C PHE A 46 0.43 4.02 -23.60
N VAL A 47 0.44 4.24 -22.29
CA VAL A 47 1.45 5.06 -21.63
C VAL A 47 1.92 4.35 -20.37
N LEU A 48 3.23 4.25 -20.19
CA LEU A 48 3.88 3.90 -18.94
C LEU A 48 4.25 5.18 -18.21
N ALA A 49 3.66 5.37 -17.03
CA ALA A 49 3.95 6.52 -16.17
C ALA A 49 4.06 6.09 -14.71
N SER A 50 5.14 6.49 -14.03
CA SER A 50 5.39 6.14 -12.62
C SER A 50 5.23 4.64 -12.32
N ASN A 51 5.69 3.77 -13.24
CA ASN A 51 5.55 2.30 -13.19
C ASN A 51 4.09 1.78 -13.27
N SER A 52 3.17 2.61 -13.76
CA SER A 52 1.75 2.30 -13.94
C SER A 52 1.33 2.52 -15.38
N VAL A 53 0.28 1.84 -15.83
CA VAL A 53 -0.18 1.89 -17.23
C VAL A 53 -1.54 2.55 -17.31
N PHE A 54 -1.68 3.45 -18.29
CA PHE A 54 -2.98 3.95 -18.71
C PHE A 54 -3.04 4.04 -20.25
N SER A 55 -4.23 4.21 -20.78
CA SER A 55 -4.43 4.50 -22.22
C SER A 55 -5.31 5.71 -22.42
N TYR A 56 -5.16 6.31 -23.60
CA TYR A 56 -6.02 7.37 -24.11
C TYR A 56 -6.51 7.01 -25.50
N ASP A 57 -7.83 7.05 -25.73
CA ASP A 57 -8.43 6.85 -27.05
C ASP A 57 -8.78 8.20 -27.69
N THR A 58 -8.25 8.46 -28.87
CA THR A 58 -8.47 9.71 -29.62
C THR A 58 -9.86 9.83 -30.21
N THR A 59 -10.65 8.74 -30.26
CA THR A 59 -11.99 8.72 -30.88
C THR A 59 -13.06 9.34 -29.97
N ASP A 60 -12.95 9.13 -28.68
CA ASP A 60 -13.93 9.60 -27.67
C ASP A 60 -13.30 10.35 -26.49
N GLY A 61 -11.96 10.41 -26.45
CA GLY A 61 -11.22 11.05 -25.36
C GLY A 61 -11.18 10.23 -24.06
N LEU A 62 -11.51 8.93 -24.13
CA LEU A 62 -11.53 8.05 -22.96
C LEU A 62 -10.13 7.83 -22.40
N VAL A 63 -9.97 8.06 -21.11
CA VAL A 63 -8.80 7.71 -20.31
C VAL A 63 -9.13 6.44 -19.54
N GLN A 64 -8.33 5.39 -19.72
CA GLN A 64 -8.49 4.12 -19.00
C GLN A 64 -7.22 3.78 -18.24
N THR A 65 -7.33 3.45 -16.96
CA THR A 65 -6.24 2.96 -16.13
C THR A 65 -6.28 1.45 -16.01
N TYR A 66 -5.11 0.85 -15.82
CA TYR A 66 -4.95 -0.60 -15.69
C TYR A 66 -4.19 -0.90 -14.41
N ASP A 67 -4.82 -1.62 -13.49
CA ASP A 67 -4.28 -1.97 -12.20
C ASP A 67 -4.58 -3.41 -11.79
N LYS A 68 -4.05 -3.83 -10.66
CA LYS A 68 -4.18 -5.19 -10.14
C LYS A 68 -5.55 -5.49 -9.53
N ALA A 69 -6.31 -4.48 -9.11
CA ALA A 69 -7.71 -4.67 -8.70
C ALA A 69 -8.60 -4.95 -9.91
N GLY A 70 -8.23 -4.42 -11.09
CA GLY A 70 -8.89 -4.69 -12.36
C GLY A 70 -8.33 -5.92 -13.08
N VAL A 71 -7.62 -5.70 -14.18
CA VAL A 71 -7.23 -6.75 -15.15
C VAL A 71 -5.76 -7.16 -15.07
N MET A 72 -4.89 -6.33 -14.48
CA MET A 72 -3.46 -6.60 -14.46
C MET A 72 -3.11 -7.71 -13.46
N SER A 73 -2.07 -8.49 -13.78
CA SER A 73 -1.63 -9.60 -12.92
C SER A 73 -0.70 -9.15 -11.80
N ASP A 74 -0.02 -7.99 -11.96
CA ASP A 74 0.96 -7.49 -10.99
C ASP A 74 1.02 -5.95 -10.99
N VAL A 75 1.95 -5.39 -10.21
CA VAL A 75 2.25 -3.96 -10.12
C VAL A 75 3.73 -3.69 -10.42
N GLY A 76 4.07 -2.41 -10.66
CA GLY A 76 5.45 -2.02 -10.92
C GLY A 76 5.90 -2.41 -12.33
N VAL A 77 5.24 -1.85 -13.34
CA VAL A 77 5.59 -2.06 -14.74
C VAL A 77 6.94 -1.40 -15.03
N SER A 78 7.85 -2.15 -15.65
CA SER A 78 9.17 -1.67 -16.08
C SER A 78 9.20 -1.25 -17.54
N HIS A 79 8.49 -1.96 -18.42
CA HIS A 79 8.45 -1.69 -19.84
C HIS A 79 7.10 -2.03 -20.45
N ILE A 80 6.71 -1.28 -21.50
CA ILE A 80 5.59 -1.60 -22.36
C ILE A 80 6.03 -1.58 -23.82
N ALA A 81 5.42 -2.41 -24.67
CA ALA A 81 5.67 -2.38 -26.10
C ALA A 81 4.48 -2.94 -26.90
N TRP A 82 4.04 -2.27 -27.97
CA TRP A 82 2.90 -2.68 -28.78
C TRP A 82 3.26 -3.70 -29.85
N ALA A 83 2.82 -4.93 -29.70
CA ALA A 83 2.97 -6.01 -30.68
C ALA A 83 1.91 -5.90 -31.78
N LYS A 84 2.26 -5.25 -32.91
CA LYS A 84 1.34 -4.99 -34.03
C LYS A 84 0.72 -6.26 -34.61
N ALA A 85 1.50 -7.36 -34.69
CA ALA A 85 1.06 -8.61 -35.32
C ALA A 85 -0.02 -9.35 -34.51
N SER A 86 0.00 -9.24 -33.19
CA SER A 86 -0.96 -9.85 -32.26
C SER A 86 -2.01 -8.86 -31.74
N LYS A 87 -1.81 -7.57 -31.98
CA LYS A 87 -2.62 -6.47 -31.45
C LYS A 87 -2.72 -6.53 -29.91
N ARG A 88 -1.56 -6.72 -29.24
CA ARG A 88 -1.44 -6.76 -27.81
C ARG A 88 -0.28 -5.89 -27.34
N LEU A 89 -0.48 -5.23 -26.22
CA LEU A 89 0.60 -4.57 -25.48
C LEU A 89 1.32 -5.63 -24.64
N VAL A 90 2.61 -5.79 -24.85
CA VAL A 90 3.47 -6.54 -23.94
C VAL A 90 3.78 -5.65 -22.75
N VAL A 91 3.37 -6.05 -21.57
CA VAL A 91 3.59 -5.34 -20.30
C VAL A 91 4.54 -6.17 -19.48
N VAL A 92 5.72 -5.64 -19.18
CA VAL A 92 6.74 -6.29 -18.38
C VAL A 92 6.81 -5.67 -17.00
N TYR A 93 6.76 -6.51 -15.97
CA TYR A 93 6.88 -6.08 -14.58
C TYR A 93 8.31 -6.15 -14.08
N THR A 94 8.61 -5.40 -13.02
CA THR A 94 9.95 -5.37 -12.38
C THR A 94 10.41 -6.72 -11.83
N ASN A 95 9.47 -7.62 -11.53
CA ASN A 95 9.76 -9.01 -11.13
C ASN A 95 9.87 -9.98 -12.32
N SER A 96 9.82 -9.46 -13.56
CA SER A 96 9.87 -10.21 -14.82
C SER A 96 8.63 -11.07 -15.13
N ASN A 97 7.50 -10.84 -14.44
CA ASN A 97 6.20 -11.29 -14.89
C ASN A 97 5.79 -10.52 -16.16
N ILE A 98 4.92 -11.09 -16.99
CA ILE A 98 4.53 -10.50 -18.27
C ILE A 98 3.03 -10.62 -18.45
N ASP A 99 2.38 -9.52 -18.84
CA ASP A 99 1.01 -9.52 -19.32
C ASP A 99 0.95 -9.13 -20.81
N LEU A 100 -0.01 -9.70 -21.52
CA LEU A 100 -0.37 -9.35 -22.89
C LEU A 100 -1.74 -8.70 -22.88
N LEU A 101 -1.78 -7.37 -22.82
CA LEU A 101 -2.99 -6.57 -22.75
C LEU A 101 -3.51 -6.25 -24.16
N SER A 102 -4.76 -6.54 -24.46
CA SER A 102 -5.42 -6.13 -25.70
C SER A 102 -6.03 -4.72 -25.58
N ALA A 103 -6.34 -4.09 -26.70
CA ALA A 103 -6.94 -2.75 -26.70
C ALA A 103 -8.34 -2.70 -26.08
N ASN A 104 -9.05 -3.82 -26.01
CA ASN A 104 -10.36 -3.94 -25.36
C ASN A 104 -10.27 -4.31 -23.87
N GLY A 105 -9.07 -4.37 -23.29
CA GLY A 105 -8.86 -4.62 -21.87
C GLY A 105 -8.66 -6.09 -21.47
N ASP A 106 -8.72 -7.05 -22.41
CA ASP A 106 -8.44 -8.45 -22.08
C ASP A 106 -6.95 -8.67 -21.84
N VAL A 107 -6.62 -9.45 -20.81
CA VAL A 107 -5.24 -9.76 -20.42
C VAL A 107 -4.97 -11.27 -20.49
N ILE A 108 -3.84 -11.64 -21.05
CA ILE A 108 -3.24 -12.98 -20.93
C ILE A 108 -1.98 -12.82 -20.07
N ASN A 109 -1.96 -13.43 -18.89
CA ASN A 109 -0.73 -13.50 -18.10
C ASN A 109 0.18 -14.60 -18.64
N ALA A 110 1.49 -14.30 -18.78
CA ALA A 110 2.54 -15.20 -19.23
C ALA A 110 3.59 -15.38 -18.10
N PRO A 111 3.28 -16.13 -17.02
CA PRO A 111 4.09 -16.20 -15.82
C PRO A 111 5.29 -17.15 -15.94
N ASP A 112 5.42 -17.93 -17.01
CA ASP A 112 6.43 -19.00 -17.13
C ASP A 112 7.85 -18.48 -16.91
N PHE A 113 8.18 -17.29 -17.41
CA PHE A 113 9.49 -16.70 -17.21
C PHE A 113 9.69 -16.23 -15.76
N TYR A 114 8.66 -15.65 -15.16
CA TYR A 114 8.65 -15.25 -13.75
C TYR A 114 8.80 -16.47 -12.82
N LEU A 115 8.03 -17.53 -13.04
CA LEU A 115 8.00 -18.73 -12.21
C LEU A 115 9.25 -19.63 -12.39
N LYS A 116 9.99 -19.47 -13.49
CA LYS A 116 11.19 -20.28 -13.76
C LYS A 116 12.24 -20.08 -12.66
N THR A 117 12.54 -21.12 -11.91
CA THR A 117 13.61 -21.09 -10.91
C THR A 117 14.97 -21.06 -11.59
N THR A 118 15.76 -20.03 -11.34
CA THR A 118 17.13 -19.85 -11.87
C THR A 118 17.93 -18.96 -10.93
N THR A 119 19.25 -19.10 -10.98
CA THR A 119 20.20 -18.20 -10.29
C THR A 119 20.56 -16.96 -11.14
N LEU A 120 20.06 -16.91 -12.39
CA LEU A 120 20.33 -15.80 -13.31
C LEU A 120 19.41 -14.62 -12.97
N ASP A 121 19.93 -13.41 -13.11
CA ASP A 121 19.14 -12.18 -13.07
C ASP A 121 18.21 -12.14 -14.28
N LYS A 122 16.90 -12.10 -14.02
CA LYS A 122 15.85 -12.11 -15.05
C LYS A 122 15.42 -10.72 -15.50
N THR A 123 16.10 -9.66 -15.08
CA THR A 123 15.76 -8.28 -15.48
C THR A 123 15.65 -8.18 -17.00
N ILE A 124 14.53 -7.65 -17.48
CA ILE A 124 14.27 -7.38 -18.90
C ILE A 124 14.62 -5.90 -19.15
N ASN A 125 15.50 -5.67 -20.13
CA ASN A 125 16.04 -4.35 -20.44
C ASN A 125 15.34 -3.67 -21.63
N HIS A 126 14.84 -4.48 -22.58
CA HIS A 126 14.24 -3.97 -23.83
C HIS A 126 13.37 -5.05 -24.49
N ILE A 127 12.45 -4.63 -25.36
CA ILE A 127 11.54 -5.49 -26.11
C ILE A 127 11.61 -5.08 -27.58
N ASP A 128 11.91 -6.03 -28.46
CA ASP A 128 11.82 -5.86 -29.92
C ASP A 128 10.95 -6.96 -30.55
N PHE A 129 10.49 -6.77 -31.79
CA PHE A 129 9.54 -7.68 -32.41
C PHE A 129 10.00 -8.15 -33.79
N ASP A 130 9.74 -9.45 -34.05
CA ASP A 130 9.72 -10.01 -35.41
C ASP A 130 8.43 -10.82 -35.61
N GLY A 131 7.51 -10.26 -36.41
CA GLY A 131 6.17 -10.81 -36.56
C GLY A 131 5.40 -10.94 -35.23
N PRO A 132 4.91 -12.14 -34.85
CA PRO A 132 4.20 -12.37 -33.61
C PRO A 132 5.12 -12.65 -32.42
N TYR A 133 6.43 -12.59 -32.59
CA TYR A 133 7.39 -12.91 -31.54
C TYR A 133 8.01 -11.64 -30.99
N ALA A 134 8.03 -11.54 -29.65
CA ALA A 134 8.81 -10.56 -28.92
C ALA A 134 10.16 -11.17 -28.54
N TYR A 135 11.23 -10.42 -28.74
CA TYR A 135 12.56 -10.73 -28.25
C TYR A 135 12.85 -9.82 -27.05
N LEU A 136 12.87 -10.43 -25.87
CA LEU A 136 13.11 -9.74 -24.61
C LEU A 136 14.61 -9.77 -24.32
N SER A 137 15.25 -8.61 -24.31
CA SER A 137 16.66 -8.47 -23.92
C SER A 137 16.77 -8.56 -22.41
N THR A 138 17.60 -9.49 -21.89
CA THR A 138 17.70 -9.77 -20.45
C THR A 138 19.11 -9.60 -19.93
N ALA A 139 19.25 -9.58 -18.60
CA ALA A 139 20.54 -9.49 -17.95
C ALA A 139 21.49 -10.69 -18.22
N PHE A 140 21.02 -11.75 -18.88
CA PHE A 140 21.82 -12.93 -19.23
C PHE A 140 21.82 -13.31 -20.71
N GLY A 141 20.93 -12.70 -21.51
CA GLY A 141 20.76 -13.06 -22.92
C GLY A 141 19.43 -12.60 -23.49
N VAL A 142 18.74 -13.44 -24.26
CA VAL A 142 17.49 -13.10 -24.97
C VAL A 142 16.43 -14.17 -24.73
N VAL A 143 15.21 -13.74 -24.45
CA VAL A 143 14.03 -14.62 -24.33
C VAL A 143 13.08 -14.34 -25.48
N LYS A 144 12.61 -15.39 -26.18
CA LYS A 144 11.63 -15.31 -27.26
C LYS A 144 10.24 -15.67 -26.75
N LEU A 145 9.32 -14.71 -26.83
CA LEU A 145 7.94 -14.83 -26.38
C LEU A 145 6.98 -14.80 -27.58
N ASN A 146 5.98 -15.67 -27.61
CA ASN A 146 4.88 -15.58 -28.54
C ASN A 146 3.81 -14.60 -27.99
N THR A 147 3.60 -13.50 -28.68
CA THR A 147 2.67 -12.44 -28.21
C THR A 147 1.19 -12.76 -28.45
N ARG A 148 0.84 -13.90 -29.04
CA ARG A 148 -0.55 -14.33 -29.22
C ARG A 148 -1.11 -15.04 -28.00
N ASP A 149 -0.29 -15.86 -27.34
CA ASP A 149 -0.69 -16.76 -26.26
C ASP A 149 0.19 -16.68 -25.00
N GLY A 150 1.30 -15.92 -25.05
CA GLY A 150 2.21 -15.76 -23.92
C GLY A 150 3.23 -16.90 -23.74
N ALA A 151 3.30 -17.85 -24.66
CA ALA A 151 4.24 -18.95 -24.55
C ALA A 151 5.69 -18.49 -24.71
N ILE A 152 6.57 -18.87 -23.78
CA ILE A 152 8.03 -18.74 -23.94
C ILE A 152 8.48 -19.78 -24.95
N MET A 153 8.91 -19.33 -26.12
CA MET A 153 9.35 -20.20 -27.19
C MET A 153 10.76 -20.72 -26.98
N ASP A 154 11.67 -19.83 -26.60
CA ASP A 154 13.09 -20.14 -26.40
C ASP A 154 13.71 -19.17 -25.38
N THR A 155 14.84 -19.61 -24.80
CA THR A 155 15.69 -18.81 -23.91
C THR A 155 17.14 -18.95 -24.36
N TYR A 156 17.69 -17.87 -24.95
CA TYR A 156 19.08 -17.86 -25.45
C TYR A 156 19.98 -17.26 -24.38
N ASP A 157 20.60 -18.13 -23.57
CA ASP A 157 21.57 -17.70 -22.57
C ASP A 157 22.91 -17.38 -23.24
N LEU A 158 23.22 -16.09 -23.36
CA LEU A 158 24.47 -15.60 -23.95
C LEU A 158 25.58 -15.38 -22.91
N GLY A 159 25.26 -15.53 -21.61
CA GLY A 159 26.20 -15.30 -20.51
C GLY A 159 26.67 -13.85 -20.41
N THR A 160 25.86 -12.90 -20.83
CA THR A 160 26.12 -11.46 -20.77
C THR A 160 24.83 -10.68 -20.70
N ASN A 161 24.90 -9.50 -20.07
CA ASN A 161 23.79 -8.56 -20.05
C ASN A 161 23.58 -7.98 -21.46
N VAL A 162 22.37 -8.19 -22.04
CA VAL A 162 21.96 -7.68 -23.34
C VAL A 162 21.15 -6.42 -23.12
N SER A 163 21.65 -5.28 -23.63
CA SER A 163 20.99 -3.97 -23.48
C SER A 163 19.78 -3.86 -24.38
N TYR A 164 19.87 -4.34 -25.63
CA TYR A 164 18.75 -4.45 -26.56
C TYR A 164 19.03 -5.45 -27.66
N THR A 165 17.97 -5.91 -28.32
CA THR A 165 17.99 -6.79 -29.48
C THR A 165 17.30 -6.14 -30.67
N TYR A 166 17.61 -6.60 -31.86
CA TYR A 166 16.86 -6.28 -33.08
C TYR A 166 17.05 -7.36 -34.15
N VAL A 167 16.05 -7.50 -35.03
CA VAL A 167 16.12 -8.39 -36.18
C VAL A 167 16.43 -7.58 -37.46
N LYS A 168 17.49 -7.95 -38.16
CA LYS A 168 17.88 -7.31 -39.42
C LYS A 168 18.50 -8.28 -40.39
N ASN A 169 18.03 -8.28 -41.64
CA ASN A 169 18.57 -9.10 -42.73
C ASN A 169 18.69 -10.60 -42.41
N GLY A 170 17.71 -11.18 -41.68
CA GLY A 170 17.68 -12.57 -41.29
C GLY A 170 18.59 -12.95 -40.13
N TYR A 171 19.14 -11.99 -39.41
CA TYR A 171 19.92 -12.18 -38.20
C TYR A 171 19.21 -11.57 -36.97
N LEU A 172 19.31 -12.25 -35.85
CA LEU A 172 19.04 -11.68 -34.53
C LEU A 172 20.34 -11.08 -34.00
N TYR A 173 20.29 -9.80 -33.64
CA TYR A 173 21.38 -9.05 -33.05
C TYR A 173 21.11 -8.87 -31.56
N ALA A 174 22.14 -8.98 -30.73
CA ALA A 174 22.14 -8.70 -29.30
C ALA A 174 23.31 -7.77 -28.95
N GLU A 175 22.99 -6.58 -28.46
CA GLU A 175 23.98 -5.57 -28.08
C GLU A 175 24.29 -5.68 -26.58
N SER A 176 25.55 -5.91 -26.26
CA SER A 176 26.07 -6.01 -24.88
C SER A 176 27.21 -5.02 -24.66
N LYS A 177 27.15 -4.29 -23.55
CA LYS A 177 28.27 -3.40 -23.15
C LYS A 177 29.56 -4.14 -22.87
N GLU A 178 29.44 -5.41 -22.40
CA GLU A 178 30.57 -6.24 -21.99
C GLU A 178 31.19 -7.01 -23.15
N ARG A 179 30.34 -7.49 -24.06
CA ARG A 179 30.79 -8.39 -25.16
C ARG A 179 30.71 -7.74 -26.56
N GLY A 180 30.22 -6.52 -26.67
CA GLY A 180 29.97 -5.87 -27.95
C GLY A 180 28.72 -6.44 -28.63
N ARG A 181 28.67 -6.34 -29.95
CA ARG A 181 27.57 -6.84 -30.77
C ARG A 181 27.71 -8.34 -31.02
N LEU A 182 26.70 -9.09 -30.65
CA LEU A 182 26.56 -10.50 -30.97
C LEU A 182 25.47 -10.68 -32.05
N ARG A 183 25.65 -11.60 -32.98
CA ARG A 183 24.60 -11.94 -33.97
C ARG A 183 24.56 -13.43 -34.26
N CYS A 184 23.37 -13.93 -34.56
CA CYS A 184 23.15 -15.28 -35.04
C CYS A 184 22.10 -15.25 -36.16
N LYS A 185 22.22 -16.11 -37.19
CA LYS A 185 21.20 -16.24 -38.22
C LYS A 185 19.94 -16.86 -37.63
N LEU A 186 18.76 -16.34 -37.95
CA LEU A 186 17.47 -16.90 -37.51
C LEU A 186 17.21 -18.34 -37.99
N THR A 187 17.95 -18.80 -39.04
CA THR A 187 17.89 -20.17 -39.56
C THR A 187 18.79 -21.16 -38.81
N ASP A 188 19.73 -20.65 -38.03
CA ASP A 188 20.67 -21.46 -37.27
C ASP A 188 20.10 -21.81 -35.87
N ASN A 189 20.73 -22.73 -35.14
CA ASN A 189 20.32 -23.03 -33.78
C ASN A 189 20.78 -21.92 -32.82
N LEU A 190 19.86 -21.01 -32.43
CA LEU A 190 20.15 -19.90 -31.55
C LEU A 190 20.42 -20.32 -30.08
N LEU A 191 20.07 -21.56 -29.71
CA LEU A 191 20.41 -22.12 -28.37
C LEU A 191 21.89 -22.48 -28.28
N ASP A 192 22.55 -22.73 -29.41
CA ASP A 192 23.98 -23.01 -29.43
C ASP A 192 24.80 -21.71 -29.46
N LYS A 193 25.47 -21.41 -28.35
CA LYS A 193 26.31 -20.20 -28.20
C LYS A 193 27.41 -20.10 -29.27
N SER A 194 27.84 -21.20 -29.87
CA SER A 194 28.89 -21.20 -30.91
C SER A 194 28.41 -20.60 -32.24
N ASN A 195 27.10 -20.54 -32.45
CA ASN A 195 26.51 -19.93 -33.64
C ASN A 195 26.40 -18.38 -33.52
N TRP A 196 26.64 -17.84 -32.34
CA TRP A 196 26.63 -16.39 -32.09
C TRP A 196 28.02 -15.80 -32.39
N VAL A 197 28.08 -15.07 -33.48
CA VAL A 197 29.32 -14.40 -33.92
C VAL A 197 29.40 -13.02 -33.31
N ARG A 198 30.57 -12.72 -32.74
CA ARG A 198 30.88 -11.37 -32.27
C ARG A 198 31.30 -10.48 -33.43
N GLU A 199 30.73 -9.28 -33.50
CA GLU A 199 31.18 -8.19 -34.33
C GLU A 199 31.82 -7.09 -33.48
N ASP A 200 32.78 -6.36 -34.04
CA ASP A 200 33.36 -5.20 -33.35
C ASP A 200 32.34 -4.05 -33.28
N GLY A 201 32.36 -3.39 -32.15
CA GLY A 201 31.50 -2.24 -31.86
C GLY A 201 30.34 -2.59 -30.93
N PHE A 202 29.82 -1.54 -30.34
CA PHE A 202 28.60 -1.51 -29.54
C PHE A 202 27.85 -0.23 -29.89
N THR A 203 26.58 -0.35 -30.17
CA THR A 203 25.73 0.82 -30.41
C THR A 203 24.84 1.03 -29.18
N THR A 204 24.87 2.22 -28.62
CA THR A 204 23.91 2.58 -27.55
C THR A 204 22.58 2.91 -28.22
N LEU A 205 21.53 2.23 -27.82
CA LEU A 205 20.18 2.61 -28.19
C LEU A 205 19.86 3.96 -27.55
N ARG A 206 19.58 4.95 -28.37
CA ARG A 206 19.11 6.28 -27.96
C ARG A 206 17.70 6.48 -28.51
N GLU A 207 16.78 5.78 -27.92
CA GLU A 207 15.38 5.89 -28.27
C GLU A 207 14.69 6.80 -27.24
N ASP A 208 14.14 7.92 -27.75
CA ASP A 208 13.26 8.75 -26.92
C ASP A 208 11.85 8.12 -26.97
N ARG A 209 11.56 7.28 -25.99
CA ARG A 209 10.27 6.61 -25.88
C ARG A 209 9.15 7.52 -25.38
N THR A 210 9.44 8.79 -25.15
CA THR A 210 8.46 9.82 -24.76
C THR A 210 8.11 10.79 -25.89
N ASN A 211 8.66 10.58 -27.12
CA ASN A 211 8.32 11.35 -28.31
C ASN A 211 8.28 10.41 -29.53
N VAL A 212 7.11 9.83 -29.78
CA VAL A 212 6.93 8.71 -30.71
C VAL A 212 5.91 9.04 -31.81
N GLN A 213 6.25 8.76 -33.08
CA GLN A 213 5.30 8.88 -34.18
C GLN A 213 4.54 7.58 -34.40
N ASP A 214 3.22 7.63 -34.40
CA ASP A 214 2.43 6.50 -34.85
C ASP A 214 2.56 6.33 -36.35
N ALA A 215 3.01 5.16 -36.78
CA ALA A 215 3.19 4.83 -38.18
C ALA A 215 1.87 4.81 -38.99
N GLN A 216 0.75 4.54 -38.33
CA GLN A 216 -0.58 4.44 -38.97
C GLN A 216 -1.25 5.82 -39.12
N THR A 217 -1.39 6.54 -38.01
CA THR A 217 -2.10 7.84 -37.96
C THR A 217 -1.20 9.02 -38.33
N LYS A 218 0.13 8.83 -38.33
CA LYS A 218 1.16 9.87 -38.51
C LYS A 218 1.17 10.94 -37.41
N LEU A 219 0.37 10.79 -36.36
CA LEU A 219 0.38 11.67 -35.21
C LEU A 219 1.64 11.43 -34.39
N TRP A 220 2.13 12.50 -33.77
CA TRP A 220 3.25 12.46 -32.83
C TRP A 220 2.70 12.52 -31.42
N TRP A 221 3.07 11.54 -30.62
CA TRP A 221 2.75 11.46 -29.20
C TRP A 221 3.94 11.92 -28.36
N THR A 222 3.68 12.75 -27.37
CA THR A 222 4.72 13.31 -26.50
C THR A 222 4.12 13.71 -25.15
N LYS A 223 4.97 14.30 -24.28
CA LYS A 223 4.51 14.89 -23.03
C LYS A 223 4.61 16.40 -23.05
N THR A 224 3.71 17.07 -22.34
CA THR A 224 3.74 18.51 -22.09
C THR A 224 4.89 18.87 -21.15
N ALA A 225 5.15 20.17 -20.94
CA ALA A 225 6.16 20.65 -20.00
C ALA A 225 5.87 20.27 -18.54
N ASP A 226 4.59 20.12 -18.19
CA ASP A 226 4.11 19.65 -16.88
C ASP A 226 3.93 18.12 -16.79
N GLY A 227 4.42 17.37 -17.80
CA GLY A 227 4.54 15.92 -17.76
C GLY A 227 3.32 15.14 -18.22
N LYS A 228 2.24 15.79 -18.70
CA LYS A 228 1.00 15.13 -19.16
C LYS A 228 1.15 14.62 -20.58
N LEU A 229 0.40 13.57 -20.95
CA LEU A 229 0.34 13.05 -22.31
C LEU A 229 -0.31 14.08 -23.24
N THR A 230 0.30 14.33 -24.40
CA THR A 230 -0.29 15.12 -25.50
C THR A 230 0.10 14.55 -26.84
N TYR A 231 -0.58 14.98 -27.92
CA TYR A 231 -0.22 14.59 -29.28
C TYR A 231 -0.48 15.75 -30.25
N TYR A 232 0.25 15.72 -31.38
CA TYR A 232 0.19 16.75 -32.41
C TYR A 232 0.34 16.19 -33.79
N ALA A 233 -0.20 16.92 -34.77
CA ALA A 233 0.07 16.74 -36.18
C ALA A 233 1.12 17.74 -36.66
N LEU A 234 1.89 17.34 -37.69
CA LEU A 234 2.76 18.23 -38.44
C LEU A 234 2.08 18.63 -39.74
N ASP A 235 2.06 19.92 -40.06
CA ASP A 235 1.69 20.41 -41.37
C ASP A 235 2.83 20.26 -42.39
N ALA A 236 2.60 20.68 -43.64
CA ALA A 236 3.59 20.57 -44.72
C ALA A 236 4.87 21.39 -44.46
N ASP A 237 4.76 22.44 -43.64
CA ASP A 237 5.87 23.33 -43.28
C ASP A 237 6.55 22.87 -41.97
N GLY A 238 6.13 21.74 -41.38
CA GLY A 238 6.68 21.17 -40.14
C GLY A 238 6.19 21.87 -38.88
N LYS A 239 5.14 22.69 -38.93
CA LYS A 239 4.55 23.32 -37.79
C LYS A 239 3.67 22.34 -37.02
N ARG A 240 3.78 22.36 -35.68
CA ARG A 240 3.01 21.50 -34.78
C ARG A 240 1.63 22.08 -34.47
N THR A 241 0.60 21.24 -34.59
CA THR A 241 -0.76 21.54 -34.16
C THR A 241 -1.12 20.54 -33.07
N TYR A 242 -1.16 20.97 -31.81
CA TYR A 242 -1.51 20.12 -30.67
C TYR A 242 -3.01 19.87 -30.65
N MET A 243 -3.40 18.62 -30.33
CA MET A 243 -4.78 18.14 -30.32
C MET A 243 -5.38 18.07 -28.92
N THR A 244 -4.57 18.17 -27.87
CA THR A 244 -5.00 18.22 -26.47
C THR A 244 -4.04 19.07 -25.64
N GLU A 245 -4.54 19.74 -24.61
CA GLU A 245 -3.74 20.53 -23.67
C GLU A 245 -2.92 19.65 -22.72
N GLY A 246 -3.25 18.37 -22.61
CA GLY A 246 -2.58 17.38 -21.80
C GLY A 246 -3.55 16.48 -21.05
N VAL A 247 -3.25 15.19 -21.00
CA VAL A 247 -4.07 14.14 -20.41
C VAL A 247 -3.25 13.42 -19.33
N GLN A 248 -3.85 13.25 -18.16
CA GLN A 248 -3.29 12.47 -17.06
C GLN A 248 -4.44 11.90 -16.22
N PRO A 249 -4.43 10.59 -15.90
CA PRO A 249 -5.39 10.03 -14.96
C PRO A 249 -5.26 10.65 -13.56
N GLU A 250 -6.35 10.62 -12.80
CA GLU A 250 -6.34 10.98 -11.38
C GLU A 250 -5.47 9.99 -10.59
N GLY A 251 -4.66 10.50 -9.68
CA GLY A 251 -3.77 9.69 -8.85
C GLY A 251 -2.86 10.52 -7.95
N PRO A 252 -2.17 9.89 -7.01
CA PRO A 252 -1.20 10.56 -6.14
C PRO A 252 0.02 11.07 -6.96
N VAL A 253 0.77 12.02 -6.39
CA VAL A 253 1.96 12.60 -7.07
C VAL A 253 3.09 11.58 -7.26
N SER A 254 3.19 10.58 -6.37
CA SER A 254 4.13 9.46 -6.49
C SER A 254 3.53 8.18 -5.88
N ASN A 255 4.19 7.03 -6.06
CA ASN A 255 3.82 5.76 -5.41
C ASN A 255 4.55 5.56 -4.08
N ASN A 256 5.06 6.61 -3.47
CA ASN A 256 5.84 6.57 -2.24
C ASN A 256 4.95 6.83 -1.04
N PHE A 257 4.64 5.77 -0.26
CA PHE A 257 3.78 5.81 0.91
C PHE A 257 4.46 5.09 2.07
N TYR A 258 4.62 5.80 3.20
CA TYR A 258 5.28 5.24 4.37
C TYR A 258 4.34 5.10 5.57
N ARG A 259 3.66 6.19 5.99
CA ARG A 259 2.69 6.19 7.09
C ARG A 259 1.41 6.91 6.69
N LEU A 260 0.31 6.47 7.29
CA LEU A 260 -1.05 6.91 6.97
C LEU A 260 -1.72 7.52 8.19
N TYR A 261 -2.53 8.54 7.96
CA TYR A 261 -3.29 9.24 8.99
C TYR A 261 -4.70 9.57 8.49
N ALA A 262 -5.70 9.39 9.36
CA ALA A 262 -7.07 9.84 9.10
C ALA A 262 -7.35 11.12 9.88
N HIS A 263 -7.80 12.17 9.21
CA HIS A 263 -8.18 13.42 9.87
C HIS A 263 -9.27 14.14 9.07
N ASN A 264 -10.34 14.58 9.76
CA ASN A 264 -11.47 15.33 9.15
C ASN A 264 -12.02 14.69 7.86
N GLY A 265 -12.19 13.34 7.86
CA GLY A 265 -12.75 12.59 6.73
C GLY A 265 -11.79 12.44 5.53
N LYS A 266 -10.53 12.82 5.67
CA LYS A 266 -9.49 12.66 4.66
C LYS A 266 -8.42 11.69 5.15
N ILE A 267 -7.74 11.07 4.18
CA ILE A 267 -6.56 10.23 4.42
C ILE A 267 -5.32 11.00 3.98
N TYR A 268 -4.37 11.09 4.89
CA TYR A 268 -3.06 11.70 4.64
C TYR A 268 -2.00 10.61 4.65
N ALA A 269 -1.02 10.73 3.77
CA ALA A 269 0.11 9.83 3.72
C ALA A 269 1.41 10.61 3.59
N VAL A 270 2.39 10.29 4.43
CA VAL A 270 3.75 10.81 4.25
C VAL A 270 4.53 9.88 3.33
N GLY A 271 5.27 10.48 2.38
CA GLY A 271 6.19 9.80 1.50
C GLY A 271 7.62 9.97 2.00
N GLY A 272 8.21 8.89 2.46
CA GLY A 272 9.57 8.83 2.97
C GLY A 272 9.89 7.40 3.38
N MET A 273 11.07 7.19 3.91
CA MET A 273 11.47 5.89 4.43
C MET A 273 12.68 6.03 5.34
N TRP A 274 12.61 5.39 6.49
CA TRP A 274 13.76 5.24 7.36
C TRP A 274 13.79 3.86 8.01
N SER A 275 14.91 3.18 7.85
CA SER A 275 15.33 2.04 8.68
C SER A 275 16.83 2.12 8.87
N GLN A 276 17.36 1.38 9.84
CA GLN A 276 18.82 1.31 10.05
C GLN A 276 19.56 0.66 8.86
N GLU A 277 18.85 -0.17 8.11
CA GLU A 277 19.39 -0.90 6.95
C GLU A 277 19.26 -0.13 5.64
N THR A 278 18.27 0.78 5.54
CA THR A 278 17.93 1.45 4.28
C THR A 278 17.83 2.95 4.48
N ASN A 279 18.60 3.69 3.70
CA ASN A 279 18.56 5.14 3.63
C ASN A 279 17.91 5.55 2.31
N GLY A 280 16.60 5.77 2.31
CA GLY A 280 15.81 6.02 1.10
C GLY A 280 16.22 7.32 0.41
N ASN A 281 16.36 8.41 1.17
CA ASN A 281 16.50 9.78 0.65
C ASN A 281 15.43 10.12 -0.41
N LEU A 282 14.21 9.60 -0.18
CA LEU A 282 13.07 9.85 -1.04
C LEU A 282 12.62 11.30 -0.92
N PRO A 283 12.00 11.89 -1.93
CA PRO A 283 11.39 13.22 -1.80
C PRO A 283 10.44 13.28 -0.60
N GLY A 284 10.49 14.37 0.17
CA GLY A 284 9.54 14.61 1.25
C GLY A 284 8.19 15.03 0.67
N GLU A 285 7.17 14.19 0.85
CA GLU A 285 5.84 14.36 0.27
C GLU A 285 4.75 14.11 1.32
N VAL A 286 3.66 14.87 1.24
CA VAL A 286 2.40 14.57 1.94
C VAL A 286 1.31 14.46 0.89
N HIS A 287 0.77 13.28 0.71
CA HIS A 287 -0.37 13.02 -0.15
C HIS A 287 -1.67 13.18 0.66
N VAL A 288 -2.73 13.65 0.03
CA VAL A 288 -4.05 13.83 0.63
C VAL A 288 -5.11 13.25 -0.27
N TRP A 289 -5.86 12.28 0.24
CA TRP A 289 -7.02 11.69 -0.41
C TRP A 289 -8.29 12.14 0.29
N ASP A 290 -9.21 12.80 -0.40
CA ASP A 290 -10.47 13.31 0.18
C ASP A 290 -11.67 12.36 -0.03
N GLY A 291 -11.44 11.17 -0.57
CA GLY A 291 -12.46 10.19 -0.93
C GLY A 291 -12.81 10.22 -2.43
N THR A 292 -12.40 11.26 -3.17
CA THR A 292 -12.70 11.44 -4.60
C THR A 292 -11.48 11.88 -5.41
N THR A 293 -10.66 12.79 -4.87
CA THR A 293 -9.53 13.39 -5.56
C THR A 293 -8.25 13.36 -4.72
N TRP A 294 -7.12 13.33 -5.41
CA TRP A 294 -5.81 13.44 -4.82
C TRP A 294 -5.33 14.89 -4.83
N SER A 295 -4.72 15.29 -3.74
CA SER A 295 -3.93 16.51 -3.63
C SER A 295 -2.66 16.23 -2.82
N HIS A 296 -1.76 17.19 -2.75
CA HIS A 296 -0.51 17.08 -1.99
C HIS A 296 -0.15 18.43 -1.36
N PHE A 297 0.65 18.39 -0.31
CA PHE A 297 1.20 19.59 0.29
C PHE A 297 2.26 20.21 -0.61
N GLU A 298 2.45 21.50 -0.48
CA GLU A 298 3.55 22.21 -1.13
C GLU A 298 4.90 21.58 -0.77
N GLN A 299 5.72 21.32 -1.78
CA GLN A 299 7.07 20.77 -1.57
C GLN A 299 8.06 21.94 -1.54
N PRO A 300 8.65 22.26 -0.38
CA PRO A 300 9.64 23.32 -0.31
C PRO A 300 10.90 22.93 -1.09
N THR A 301 11.42 23.87 -1.84
CA THR A 301 12.63 23.67 -2.65
C THR A 301 13.89 23.63 -1.80
N ALA A 302 14.96 23.02 -2.32
CA ALA A 302 16.26 23.02 -1.65
C ALA A 302 16.84 24.45 -1.47
N GLU A 303 16.47 25.38 -2.34
CA GLU A 303 16.87 26.79 -2.23
C GLU A 303 16.16 27.47 -1.03
N GLN A 304 14.86 27.25 -0.84
CA GLN A 304 14.12 27.78 0.32
C GLN A 304 14.64 27.21 1.65
N LEU A 305 15.03 25.92 1.65
CA LEU A 305 15.46 25.21 2.87
C LEU A 305 16.96 25.38 3.17
N GLY A 306 17.80 25.61 2.17
CA GLY A 306 19.26 25.48 2.26
C GLY A 306 19.76 24.03 2.30
N HIS A 307 18.90 23.03 2.11
CA HIS A 307 19.20 21.60 2.07
C HIS A 307 18.12 20.84 1.29
N LYS A 308 18.34 19.55 1.03
CA LYS A 308 17.35 18.69 0.35
C LYS A 308 16.15 18.42 1.27
N ASN A 309 14.96 18.47 0.72
CA ASN A 309 13.73 17.99 1.34
C ASN A 309 13.62 16.47 1.13
N VAL A 310 13.84 15.69 2.19
CA VAL A 310 13.88 14.22 2.09
C VAL A 310 13.18 13.53 3.26
N ASP A 311 12.58 12.40 2.96
CA ASP A 311 12.04 11.40 3.89
C ASP A 311 11.14 12.02 4.98
N TYR A 312 9.89 12.34 4.62
CA TYR A 312 8.85 12.63 5.62
C TYR A 312 8.45 11.34 6.32
N LEU A 313 8.59 11.31 7.64
CA LEU A 313 8.51 10.08 8.45
C LEU A 313 7.24 9.98 9.29
N CYS A 314 6.71 11.13 9.72
CA CYS A 314 5.53 11.20 10.58
C CYS A 314 4.87 12.57 10.45
N MET A 315 3.60 12.67 10.87
CA MET A 315 2.89 13.95 10.94
C MET A 315 1.83 13.92 12.04
N ASP A 316 1.42 15.09 12.49
CA ASP A 316 0.24 15.25 13.33
C ASP A 316 -0.45 16.60 13.12
N PHE A 317 -1.71 16.69 13.52
CA PHE A 317 -2.60 17.81 13.31
C PHE A 317 -2.80 18.60 14.60
N ASP A 318 -2.72 19.92 14.52
CA ASP A 318 -2.94 20.79 15.66
C ASP A 318 -4.42 20.73 16.10
N PRO A 319 -4.71 20.29 17.34
CA PRO A 319 -6.09 20.17 17.80
C PRO A 319 -6.77 21.52 18.04
N LEU A 320 -6.01 22.63 18.08
CA LEU A 320 -6.52 23.98 18.36
C LEU A 320 -6.55 24.87 17.12
N LYS A 321 -5.87 24.49 16.02
CA LYS A 321 -5.76 25.32 14.82
C LYS A 321 -6.03 24.47 13.56
N GLU A 322 -7.17 24.68 12.96
CA GLU A 322 -7.56 23.97 11.74
C GLU A 322 -6.55 24.22 10.60
N GLY A 323 -6.27 23.18 9.82
CA GLY A 323 -5.34 23.21 8.69
C GLY A 323 -3.86 23.31 9.08
N HIS A 324 -3.55 23.44 10.38
CA HIS A 324 -2.16 23.48 10.86
C HIS A 324 -1.62 22.06 11.10
N VAL A 325 -0.49 21.75 10.47
CA VAL A 325 0.08 20.39 10.44
C VAL A 325 1.59 20.48 10.65
N MET A 326 2.09 19.58 11.51
CA MET A 326 3.53 19.39 11.70
C MET A 326 3.97 18.06 11.13
N VAL A 327 5.05 18.06 10.35
CA VAL A 327 5.61 16.89 9.65
C VAL A 327 7.05 16.69 10.10
N GLY A 328 7.31 15.55 10.73
CA GLY A 328 8.65 15.13 11.09
C GLY A 328 9.34 14.44 9.92
N ALA A 329 10.59 14.81 9.68
CA ALA A 329 11.37 14.30 8.57
C ALA A 329 12.81 13.97 9.00
N LYS A 330 13.53 13.28 8.13
CA LYS A 330 14.96 13.07 8.27
C LYS A 330 15.76 14.37 8.21
N SER A 331 15.22 15.38 7.55
CA SER A 331 15.86 16.67 7.31
C SER A 331 15.31 17.82 8.16
N GLY A 332 14.52 17.53 9.19
CA GLY A 332 13.97 18.54 10.09
C GLY A 332 12.52 18.33 10.46
N LEU A 333 11.92 19.33 11.10
CA LEU A 333 10.51 19.39 11.43
C LEU A 333 9.85 20.50 10.60
N TYR A 334 8.86 20.15 9.80
CA TYR A 334 8.22 21.05 8.83
C TYR A 334 6.83 21.46 9.32
N GLU A 335 6.55 22.75 9.21
CA GLU A 335 5.27 23.36 9.54
C GLU A 335 4.50 23.70 8.26
N PHE A 336 3.23 23.31 8.23
CA PHE A 336 2.32 23.62 7.12
C PHE A 336 1.03 24.25 7.64
N GLN A 337 0.47 25.18 6.87
CA GLN A 337 -0.86 25.74 7.06
C GLN A 337 -1.65 25.54 5.76
N ASP A 338 -2.78 24.83 5.83
CA ASP A 338 -3.63 24.53 4.66
C ASP A 338 -2.85 23.90 3.49
N GLY A 339 -1.89 23.01 3.82
CA GLY A 339 -1.00 22.37 2.86
C GLY A 339 0.10 23.27 2.28
N LYS A 340 0.20 24.54 2.70
CA LYS A 340 1.26 25.46 2.30
C LYS A 340 2.42 25.42 3.28
N PHE A 341 3.64 25.39 2.75
CA PHE A 341 4.85 25.42 3.56
C PHE A 341 4.99 26.75 4.32
N VAL A 342 5.22 26.67 5.62
CA VAL A 342 5.41 27.82 6.51
C VAL A 342 6.88 27.93 6.92
N LYS A 343 7.43 26.86 7.52
CA LYS A 343 8.77 26.89 8.12
C LYS A 343 9.33 25.48 8.28
N CYS A 344 10.66 25.39 8.28
CA CYS A 344 11.39 24.19 8.73
C CYS A 344 12.19 24.51 10.00
N TYR A 345 11.95 23.72 11.05
CA TYR A 345 12.73 23.78 12.29
C TYR A 345 13.89 22.81 12.19
N ASN A 346 15.08 23.28 12.51
CA ASN A 346 16.32 22.54 12.49
C ASN A 346 17.30 23.05 13.58
N SER A 347 18.54 22.59 13.56
CA SER A 347 19.54 22.95 14.56
C SER A 347 19.97 24.44 14.55
N ASN A 348 19.56 25.24 13.56
CA ASN A 348 19.91 26.67 13.47
C ASN A 348 18.82 27.56 14.12
N ASN A 349 17.60 27.09 14.23
CA ASN A 349 16.46 27.91 14.65
C ASN A 349 15.57 27.23 15.72
N SER A 350 16.02 26.13 16.30
CA SER A 350 15.32 25.39 17.33
C SER A 350 16.30 24.57 18.19
N PRO A 351 15.89 23.97 19.30
CA PRO A 351 16.73 23.03 20.07
C PRO A 351 16.88 21.64 19.41
N LEU A 352 16.34 21.43 18.22
CA LEU A 352 16.56 20.19 17.48
C LEU A 352 18.05 20.09 17.06
N GLU A 353 18.59 18.89 17.14
CA GLU A 353 20.02 18.63 16.93
C GLU A 353 20.21 17.71 15.72
N SER A 354 21.35 17.94 15.02
CA SER A 354 21.76 17.06 13.94
C SER A 354 22.36 15.76 14.49
N ALA A 355 21.94 14.62 13.95
CA ALA A 355 22.48 13.31 14.28
C ALA A 355 23.96 13.14 13.89
N THR A 356 24.49 14.03 13.04
CA THR A 356 25.89 14.04 12.57
C THR A 356 26.60 15.33 12.96
N ALA A 357 27.93 15.24 13.12
CA ALA A 357 28.77 16.42 13.37
C ALA A 357 28.77 17.42 12.18
N ASP A 358 28.53 16.93 10.97
CA ASP A 358 28.40 17.76 9.77
C ASP A 358 27.00 18.36 9.68
N LYS A 359 26.85 19.53 10.32
CA LYS A 359 25.55 20.26 10.34
C LYS A 359 25.09 20.73 8.96
N SER A 360 25.99 20.79 7.95
CA SER A 360 25.60 21.20 6.60
C SER A 360 24.67 20.20 5.91
N LYS A 361 24.70 18.95 6.35
CA LYS A 361 23.80 17.89 5.87
C LYS A 361 22.39 17.99 6.42
N ASN A 362 22.19 18.83 7.45
CA ASN A 362 20.92 19.02 8.15
C ASN A 362 20.21 17.69 8.48
N TYR A 363 20.95 16.76 9.07
CA TYR A 363 20.46 15.43 9.42
C TYR A 363 19.74 15.46 10.77
N VAL A 364 18.64 16.20 10.80
CA VAL A 364 17.80 16.37 12.00
C VAL A 364 16.65 15.35 11.95
N MET A 365 16.83 14.24 12.63
CA MET A 365 15.90 13.10 12.60
C MET A 365 14.69 13.36 13.48
N ALA A 366 13.66 14.03 12.95
CA ALA A 366 12.36 14.17 13.61
C ALA A 366 11.48 12.94 13.29
N THR A 367 11.53 11.92 14.14
CA THR A 367 11.00 10.57 13.87
C THR A 367 9.66 10.27 14.54
N GLY A 368 9.17 11.18 15.37
CA GLY A 368 7.86 11.13 16.00
C GLY A 368 7.37 12.54 16.31
N VAL A 369 6.12 12.83 15.99
CA VAL A 369 5.43 14.07 16.34
C VAL A 369 4.04 13.76 16.87
N LYS A 370 3.62 14.45 17.94
CA LYS A 370 2.29 14.28 18.51
C LYS A 370 1.86 15.52 19.29
N TYR A 371 0.71 16.07 18.94
CA TYR A 371 0.09 17.09 19.76
C TYR A 371 -0.57 16.49 21.01
N ASP A 372 -0.43 17.16 22.14
CA ASP A 372 -1.30 16.90 23.27
C ASP A 372 -2.63 17.66 23.11
N PRO A 373 -3.69 17.31 23.87
CA PRO A 373 -4.98 17.98 23.75
C PRO A 373 -4.97 19.48 24.11
N THR A 374 -3.87 19.99 24.70
CA THR A 374 -3.72 21.39 25.07
C THR A 374 -3.00 22.22 24.01
N GLY A 375 -2.57 21.57 22.92
CA GLY A 375 -1.93 22.20 21.77
C GLY A 375 -0.42 22.30 21.84
N ASN A 376 0.24 21.60 22.77
CA ASN A 376 1.70 21.51 22.75
C ASN A 376 2.11 20.35 21.83
N LEU A 377 3.12 20.57 20.99
CA LEU A 377 3.67 19.57 20.10
C LEU A 377 4.85 18.85 20.75
N TRP A 378 4.75 17.54 20.88
CA TRP A 378 5.82 16.66 21.31
C TRP A 378 6.58 16.13 20.12
N VAL A 379 7.91 16.12 20.19
CA VAL A 379 8.80 15.77 19.07
C VAL A 379 9.88 14.80 19.55
N LEU A 380 10.07 13.71 18.83
CA LEU A 380 11.23 12.82 18.98
C LEU A 380 12.30 13.22 17.96
N ASN A 381 13.43 13.71 18.47
CA ASN A 381 14.61 13.98 17.66
C ASN A 381 15.62 12.85 17.88
N SER A 382 15.63 11.88 16.99
CA SER A 382 16.41 10.64 17.12
C SER A 382 17.91 10.84 16.94
N HIS A 383 18.73 9.86 17.37
CA HIS A 383 20.20 9.82 17.29
C HIS A 383 20.94 10.90 18.10
N ILE A 384 20.31 11.43 19.11
CA ILE A 384 20.89 12.45 20.00
C ILE A 384 20.60 12.13 21.49
N THR A 385 21.28 12.81 22.39
CA THR A 385 20.94 12.82 23.81
C THR A 385 19.73 13.69 24.07
N ASN A 386 18.80 13.25 24.95
CA ASN A 386 17.52 13.91 25.24
C ASN A 386 16.65 14.09 23.98
N PRO A 387 16.24 12.98 23.36
CA PRO A 387 15.51 13.00 22.10
C PRO A 387 14.09 13.57 22.22
N LEU A 388 13.48 13.59 23.40
CA LEU A 388 12.11 14.09 23.61
C LEU A 388 12.12 15.60 23.86
N LYS A 389 11.46 16.34 23.00
CA LYS A 389 11.34 17.80 23.06
C LYS A 389 9.88 18.21 22.92
N MET A 390 9.55 19.40 23.38
CA MET A 390 8.20 19.96 23.27
C MET A 390 8.28 21.38 22.71
N LEU A 391 7.47 21.66 21.71
CA LEU A 391 7.14 23.02 21.25
C LEU A 391 5.79 23.40 21.87
N GLY A 392 5.82 24.36 22.80
CA GLY A 392 4.62 24.87 23.43
C GLY A 392 3.73 25.62 22.44
N LYS A 393 2.42 25.64 22.70
CA LYS A 393 1.46 26.44 21.93
C LYS A 393 1.77 27.94 21.90
N ASP A 394 2.60 28.41 22.81
CA ASP A 394 3.15 29.77 22.90
C ASP A 394 4.37 29.99 22.00
N GLY A 395 4.85 28.92 21.33
CA GLY A 395 6.05 28.94 20.48
C GLY A 395 7.37 28.68 21.20
N GLU A 396 7.33 28.47 22.54
CA GLU A 396 8.54 28.21 23.32
C GLU A 396 8.91 26.74 23.34
N TRP A 397 10.21 26.45 23.24
CA TRP A 397 10.74 25.09 23.25
C TRP A 397 11.16 24.66 24.65
N SER A 398 10.90 23.38 24.96
CA SER A 398 11.39 22.68 26.14
C SER A 398 12.09 21.38 25.76
N VAL A 399 13.16 21.04 26.47
CA VAL A 399 13.91 19.78 26.30
C VAL A 399 13.71 18.93 27.52
N MET A 400 13.23 17.69 27.34
CA MET A 400 13.01 16.75 28.44
C MET A 400 14.33 16.04 28.76
N ASN A 401 15.00 16.50 29.81
CA ASN A 401 16.24 15.90 30.24
C ASN A 401 15.95 14.67 31.14
N ASN A 402 16.39 13.50 30.69
CA ASN A 402 16.23 12.25 31.41
C ASN A 402 17.46 11.35 31.22
N ILE A 403 18.00 10.78 32.30
CA ILE A 403 19.18 9.93 32.26
C ILE A 403 18.99 8.65 31.45
N GLU A 404 17.76 8.18 31.31
CA GLU A 404 17.44 7.02 30.49
C GLU A 404 17.38 7.34 29.00
N LEU A 405 17.28 8.62 28.65
CA LEU A 405 17.22 9.10 27.27
C LEU A 405 18.57 9.62 26.77
N THR A 406 19.64 8.88 27.01
CA THR A 406 21.00 9.20 26.51
C THR A 406 21.22 8.59 25.14
N LYS A 407 22.12 9.20 24.32
CA LYS A 407 22.42 8.75 22.97
C LYS A 407 22.79 7.25 22.91
N ASP A 408 23.57 6.78 23.89
CA ASP A 408 24.04 5.39 23.94
C ASP A 408 22.92 4.39 24.26
N LYS A 409 21.80 4.84 24.84
CA LYS A 409 20.67 4.01 25.23
C LYS A 409 19.45 4.18 24.31
N THR A 410 19.39 5.27 23.52
CA THR A 410 18.22 5.64 22.71
C THR A 410 18.64 6.08 21.32
N TRP A 411 19.31 5.17 20.59
CA TRP A 411 19.88 5.51 19.28
C TRP A 411 18.82 5.74 18.20
N ASP A 412 17.75 4.94 18.13
CA ASP A 412 16.70 5.03 17.09
C ASP A 412 15.31 5.13 17.73
N VAL A 413 15.06 6.26 18.39
CA VAL A 413 13.72 6.53 18.93
C VAL A 413 12.77 6.95 17.84
N LYS A 414 11.55 6.37 17.86
CA LYS A 414 10.51 6.67 16.90
C LYS A 414 9.13 6.29 17.42
N GLU A 415 8.09 6.59 16.63
CA GLU A 415 6.68 6.39 17.02
C GLU A 415 6.30 7.18 18.27
N LEU A 416 5.47 8.16 18.12
CA LEU A 416 4.92 8.88 19.26
C LEU A 416 3.41 8.73 19.26
N PHE A 417 2.92 7.85 20.13
CA PHE A 417 1.52 7.51 20.26
C PHE A 417 0.96 8.02 21.61
N LEU A 418 -0.09 8.83 21.57
CA LEU A 418 -0.81 9.26 22.77
C LEU A 418 -1.94 8.26 23.07
N SER A 419 -1.79 7.53 24.16
CA SER A 419 -2.80 6.58 24.64
C SER A 419 -4.06 7.31 25.09
N PRO A 420 -5.23 7.00 24.52
CA PRO A 420 -6.49 7.61 24.95
C PRO A 420 -6.89 7.20 26.37
N THR A 421 -6.63 5.96 26.78
CA THR A 421 -7.01 5.45 28.11
C THR A 421 -6.09 5.94 29.22
N TYR A 422 -4.77 5.92 29.01
CA TYR A 422 -3.80 6.23 30.05
C TYR A 422 -3.32 7.67 30.02
N GLY A 423 -3.44 8.35 28.89
CA GLY A 423 -2.92 9.70 28.67
C GLY A 423 -1.39 9.76 28.67
N TYR A 424 -0.71 8.64 28.37
CA TYR A 424 0.73 8.56 28.24
C TYR A 424 1.15 8.67 26.78
N MET A 425 2.31 9.30 26.54
CA MET A 425 3.00 9.28 25.26
C MET A 425 3.86 8.02 25.19
N TRP A 426 3.51 7.07 24.32
CA TRP A 426 4.28 5.86 24.09
C TRP A 426 5.22 6.04 22.91
N PHE A 427 6.45 5.53 23.02
CA PHE A 427 7.41 5.52 21.93
C PHE A 427 8.40 4.36 22.09
N VAL A 428 9.10 4.03 21.02
CA VAL A 428 10.06 2.93 20.99
C VAL A 428 11.46 3.41 20.69
N ASN A 429 12.46 2.73 21.24
CA ASN A 429 13.81 2.71 20.71
C ASN A 429 13.97 1.44 19.86
N SER A 430 14.20 1.59 18.58
CA SER A 430 14.29 0.50 17.59
C SER A 430 15.75 0.11 17.28
N TYR A 431 16.67 0.38 18.17
CA TYR A 431 18.08 0.03 18.03
C TYR A 431 18.31 -1.43 18.43
N TRP A 432 18.87 -2.24 17.56
CA TRP A 432 19.00 -3.70 17.72
C TRP A 432 19.76 -4.18 18.96
N GLU A 433 20.64 -3.37 19.54
CA GLU A 433 21.33 -3.68 20.80
C GLU A 433 20.48 -3.34 22.04
N GLU A 434 19.68 -2.27 21.95
CA GLU A 434 18.96 -1.68 23.07
C GLU A 434 17.49 -1.37 22.70
N THR A 435 16.77 -2.37 22.14
CA THR A 435 15.33 -2.19 21.88
C THR A 435 14.57 -1.94 23.17
N LYS A 436 13.82 -0.82 23.23
CA LYS A 436 13.06 -0.43 24.41
C LYS A 436 11.70 0.14 24.07
N LEU A 437 10.75 -0.08 24.99
CA LEU A 437 9.45 0.56 25.00
C LEU A 437 9.40 1.58 26.14
N PHE A 438 9.00 2.79 25.85
CA PHE A 438 8.86 3.87 26.83
C PHE A 438 7.42 4.37 26.91
N ALA A 439 6.99 4.73 28.10
CA ALA A 439 5.77 5.48 28.37
C ALA A 439 6.11 6.77 29.11
N TYR A 440 5.70 7.91 28.58
CA TYR A 440 5.93 9.21 29.17
C TYR A 440 4.63 9.86 29.63
N ASP A 441 4.48 10.00 30.95
CA ASP A 441 3.42 10.80 31.57
C ASP A 441 3.80 12.27 31.48
N TYR A 442 3.36 12.91 30.39
CA TYR A 442 3.72 14.29 30.10
C TYR A 442 3.09 15.30 31.08
N LYS A 443 2.02 14.93 31.77
CA LYS A 443 1.36 15.78 32.75
C LYS A 443 2.16 15.87 34.06
N ASN A 444 2.80 14.77 34.43
CA ASN A 444 3.58 14.65 35.67
C ASN A 444 5.10 14.66 35.39
N ASN A 445 5.53 14.86 34.14
CA ASN A 445 6.94 14.82 33.71
C ASN A 445 7.67 13.55 34.19
N LYS A 446 7.04 12.37 33.98
CA LYS A 446 7.58 11.10 34.43
C LYS A 446 7.73 10.11 33.29
N LEU A 447 8.96 9.61 33.11
CA LEU A 447 9.25 8.55 32.16
C LEU A 447 9.20 7.19 32.86
N TYR A 448 8.55 6.24 32.21
CA TYR A 448 8.55 4.83 32.60
C TYR A 448 9.29 4.02 31.53
N ASP A 449 10.25 3.20 31.96
CA ASP A 449 10.86 2.16 31.13
C ASP A 449 9.91 0.95 31.14
N ALA A 450 9.15 0.77 30.05
CA ALA A 450 8.14 -0.28 29.95
C ALA A 450 8.73 -1.64 29.48
N GLY A 451 10.05 -1.74 29.35
CA GLY A 451 10.76 -2.98 29.07
C GLY A 451 11.71 -2.92 27.89
N GLY A 452 12.63 -3.88 27.84
CA GLY A 452 13.65 -4.10 26.82
C GLY A 452 15.08 -4.08 27.38
N PRO A 453 16.10 -4.49 26.61
CA PRO A 453 16.02 -5.12 25.27
C PRO A 453 15.55 -6.58 25.30
N THR A 454 15.38 -7.13 26.50
CA THR A 454 14.90 -8.49 26.73
C THR A 454 13.57 -8.42 27.46
N TYR A 455 12.56 -9.04 26.90
CA TYR A 455 11.23 -9.14 27.47
C TYR A 455 10.98 -10.54 28.00
N THR A 456 10.09 -10.66 28.97
CA THR A 456 9.63 -11.95 29.50
C THR A 456 8.13 -12.06 29.21
N ASN A 457 7.69 -13.16 28.62
CA ASN A 457 6.28 -13.41 28.40
C ASN A 457 5.63 -14.11 29.61
N GLU A 458 4.33 -14.37 29.54
CA GLU A 458 3.52 -15.02 30.57
C GLU A 458 3.95 -16.46 30.90
N ASP A 459 4.72 -17.11 30.01
CA ASP A 459 5.33 -18.46 30.23
C ASP A 459 6.75 -18.36 30.79
N TYR A 460 7.19 -17.18 31.18
CA TYR A 460 8.58 -16.92 31.58
C TYR A 460 9.62 -17.18 30.48
N ALA A 461 9.17 -17.22 29.21
CA ALA A 461 10.09 -17.33 28.08
C ALA A 461 10.68 -15.96 27.75
N THR A 462 11.95 -15.97 27.38
CA THR A 462 12.68 -14.77 27.00
C THR A 462 12.47 -14.44 25.54
N ILE A 463 12.10 -13.19 25.25
CA ILE A 463 11.93 -12.64 23.91
C ILE A 463 12.93 -11.50 23.73
N LYS A 464 13.69 -11.53 22.66
CA LYS A 464 14.62 -10.46 22.30
C LYS A 464 14.35 -9.97 20.87
N PRO A 465 13.43 -8.98 20.68
CA PRO A 465 13.22 -8.37 19.37
C PRO A 465 14.48 -7.63 18.92
N TYR A 466 14.84 -7.73 17.66
CA TYR A 466 15.87 -6.88 17.05
C TYR A 466 15.37 -5.45 16.79
N TYR A 467 14.06 -5.31 16.51
CA TYR A 467 13.43 -4.02 16.19
C TYR A 467 12.04 -3.93 16.82
N LEU A 468 11.67 -2.73 17.25
CA LEU A 468 10.29 -2.32 17.57
C LEU A 468 9.87 -1.26 16.57
N PHE A 469 8.67 -1.41 15.99
CA PHE A 469 8.25 -0.59 14.85
C PHE A 469 7.09 0.34 15.13
N HIS A 470 6.09 -0.10 15.91
CA HIS A 470 4.84 0.63 16.10
C HIS A 470 4.22 0.32 17.46
N VAL A 471 3.50 1.30 18.01
CA VAL A 471 2.73 1.16 19.25
C VAL A 471 1.30 1.63 19.00
N THR A 472 0.33 0.88 19.51
CA THR A 472 -1.09 1.26 19.48
C THR A 472 -1.83 0.72 20.71
N GLU A 473 -3.05 1.19 20.94
CA GLU A 473 -3.92 0.72 22.02
C GLU A 473 -5.18 0.08 21.44
N ASP A 474 -5.56 -1.07 21.98
CA ASP A 474 -6.82 -1.69 21.62
C ASP A 474 -7.99 -1.20 22.52
N LYS A 475 -9.23 -1.57 22.17
CA LYS A 475 -10.44 -1.12 22.90
C LYS A 475 -10.55 -1.69 24.31
N ASN A 476 -9.73 -2.69 24.66
CA ASN A 476 -9.63 -3.26 25.98
C ASN A 476 -8.55 -2.58 26.86
N GLY A 477 -7.85 -1.60 26.29
CA GLY A 477 -6.75 -0.89 26.94
C GLY A 477 -5.43 -1.66 26.92
N ASN A 478 -5.28 -2.69 26.10
CA ASN A 478 -3.99 -3.34 25.90
C ASN A 478 -3.11 -2.47 25.01
N ILE A 479 -1.85 -2.30 25.37
CA ILE A 479 -0.85 -1.59 24.56
C ILE A 479 -0.13 -2.60 23.67
N TRP A 480 -0.42 -2.57 22.40
CA TRP A 480 0.18 -3.44 21.38
C TRP A 480 1.45 -2.86 20.82
N VAL A 481 2.46 -3.71 20.65
CA VAL A 481 3.77 -3.36 20.09
C VAL A 481 4.07 -4.25 18.90
N ALA A 482 4.28 -3.66 17.73
CA ALA A 482 4.76 -4.36 16.55
C ALA A 482 6.27 -4.54 16.64
N SER A 483 6.76 -5.77 16.46
CA SER A 483 8.17 -6.12 16.61
C SER A 483 8.66 -7.13 15.58
N SER A 484 9.98 -7.27 15.49
CA SER A 484 10.62 -8.32 14.67
C SER A 484 10.40 -9.75 15.19
N ALA A 485 9.93 -9.88 16.44
CA ALA A 485 9.61 -11.17 17.07
C ALA A 485 8.12 -11.55 16.98
N GLY A 486 7.32 -10.74 16.27
CA GLY A 486 5.87 -10.82 16.22
C GLY A 486 5.19 -9.75 17.07
N PRO A 487 3.84 -9.74 17.13
CA PRO A 487 3.10 -8.79 17.95
C PRO A 487 3.21 -9.15 19.44
N LEU A 488 3.45 -8.13 20.25
CA LEU A 488 3.50 -8.21 21.71
C LEU A 488 2.47 -7.23 22.28
N TYR A 489 1.96 -7.47 23.47
CA TYR A 489 1.15 -6.47 24.15
C TYR A 489 1.33 -6.47 25.66
N LEU A 490 1.05 -5.32 26.28
CA LEU A 490 0.94 -5.15 27.72
C LEU A 490 -0.53 -5.07 28.09
N THR A 491 -0.94 -5.84 29.09
CA THR A 491 -2.30 -5.74 29.66
C THR A 491 -2.45 -4.47 30.50
N PRO A 492 -3.69 -4.03 30.81
CA PRO A 492 -3.89 -2.90 31.70
C PRO A 492 -3.22 -3.06 33.09
N SER A 493 -3.07 -4.29 33.59
CA SER A 493 -2.35 -4.56 34.83
C SER A 493 -0.84 -4.37 34.66
N ASP A 494 -0.26 -4.79 33.53
CA ASP A 494 1.17 -4.63 33.26
C ASP A 494 1.54 -3.15 33.13
N VAL A 495 0.69 -2.37 32.43
CA VAL A 495 0.86 -0.91 32.31
C VAL A 495 0.87 -0.24 33.71
N LYS A 496 -0.07 -0.62 34.58
CA LYS A 496 -0.14 -0.08 35.95
C LYS A 496 1.07 -0.46 36.80
N ASN A 497 1.65 -1.63 36.59
CA ASN A 497 2.84 -2.12 37.30
C ASN A 497 4.16 -1.58 36.72
N GLY A 498 4.13 -0.72 35.71
CA GLY A 498 5.31 -0.11 35.11
C GLY A 498 5.97 -0.93 33.99
N GLY A 499 5.28 -1.94 33.45
CA GLY A 499 5.78 -2.77 32.34
C GLY A 499 6.66 -3.95 32.82
N GLY A 500 7.53 -4.43 31.93
CA GLY A 500 8.47 -5.53 32.18
C GLY A 500 7.98 -6.90 31.77
N LEU A 501 6.69 -7.20 31.87
CA LEU A 501 6.07 -8.38 31.31
C LEU A 501 5.31 -7.99 30.02
N VAL A 502 5.42 -8.83 29.01
CA VAL A 502 4.66 -8.72 27.77
C VAL A 502 3.88 -10.02 27.55
N THR A 503 2.74 -9.92 26.92
CA THR A 503 1.97 -11.08 26.50
C THR A 503 2.25 -11.38 25.03
N GLN A 504 2.56 -12.65 24.73
CA GLN A 504 2.48 -13.22 23.39
C GLN A 504 1.20 -14.05 23.32
N HIS A 505 0.22 -13.62 22.55
CA HIS A 505 -1.05 -14.33 22.47
C HIS A 505 -0.87 -15.77 21.97
N LYS A 506 -1.49 -16.74 22.65
CA LYS A 506 -1.46 -18.15 22.29
C LYS A 506 -2.67 -18.52 21.47
N VAL A 507 -2.44 -18.95 20.23
CA VAL A 507 -3.48 -19.43 19.32
C VAL A 507 -3.55 -20.95 19.40
N PRO A 508 -4.67 -21.56 19.82
CA PRO A 508 -4.86 -23.01 19.83
C PRO A 508 -4.67 -23.61 18.43
N ARG A 509 -3.96 -24.75 18.35
CA ARG A 509 -3.72 -25.41 17.04
C ARG A 509 -4.96 -26.01 16.42
N ASN A 510 -5.97 -26.35 17.22
CA ASN A 510 -7.22 -27.00 16.77
C ASN A 510 -7.01 -28.29 15.94
N ASP A 511 -5.88 -28.99 16.17
CA ASP A 511 -5.46 -30.23 15.50
C ASP A 511 -5.76 -31.50 16.31
N GLY A 512 -6.56 -31.36 17.38
CA GLY A 512 -6.86 -32.41 18.34
C GLY A 512 -5.81 -32.58 19.46
N THR A 513 -4.74 -31.78 19.44
CA THR A 513 -3.80 -31.64 20.54
C THR A 513 -4.22 -30.49 21.46
N ASN A 514 -3.70 -30.45 22.68
CA ASN A 514 -3.91 -29.34 23.61
C ASN A 514 -2.76 -28.33 23.52
N LEU A 515 -2.22 -28.15 22.30
CA LEU A 515 -1.08 -27.26 22.03
C LEU A 515 -1.55 -25.94 21.42
N ALA A 516 -0.77 -24.89 21.65
CA ALA A 516 -0.96 -23.58 21.07
C ALA A 516 0.38 -23.03 20.53
N ASP A 517 0.31 -22.22 19.51
CA ASP A 517 1.46 -21.46 18.98
C ASP A 517 1.30 -19.98 19.35
N TYR A 518 2.39 -19.24 19.48
CA TYR A 518 2.30 -17.80 19.66
C TYR A 518 1.89 -17.11 18.35
N LEU A 519 0.96 -16.17 18.45
CA LEU A 519 0.44 -15.40 17.31
C LEU A 519 1.59 -14.78 16.51
N LEU A 520 1.71 -15.13 15.22
CA LEU A 520 2.71 -14.61 14.30
C LEU A 520 4.13 -14.59 14.87
N SER A 521 4.50 -15.59 15.66
CA SER A 521 5.83 -15.68 16.26
C SER A 521 6.93 -15.67 15.20
N ASN A 522 7.93 -14.80 15.39
CA ASN A 522 9.03 -14.57 14.46
C ASN A 522 8.63 -14.06 13.06
N VAL A 523 7.40 -13.55 12.91
CA VAL A 523 6.99 -12.78 11.74
C VAL A 523 7.23 -11.30 12.04
N GLU A 524 8.05 -10.63 11.22
CA GLU A 524 8.29 -9.21 11.38
C GLU A 524 6.98 -8.42 11.19
N THR A 525 6.44 -7.93 12.31
CA THR A 525 5.27 -7.07 12.34
C THR A 525 5.70 -5.60 12.33
N ARG A 526 5.18 -4.81 11.40
CA ARG A 526 5.60 -3.41 11.18
C ARG A 526 4.60 -2.40 11.71
N CYS A 527 3.31 -2.72 11.62
CA CYS A 527 2.25 -1.87 12.13
C CYS A 527 1.07 -2.73 12.57
N ILE A 528 0.37 -2.29 13.60
CA ILE A 528 -0.88 -2.89 14.07
C ILE A 528 -1.93 -1.78 14.12
N ALA A 529 -3.05 -1.95 13.43
CA ALA A 529 -4.20 -1.08 13.53
C ALA A 529 -5.39 -1.83 14.13
N VAL A 530 -6.13 -1.16 15.00
CA VAL A 530 -7.32 -1.71 15.65
C VAL A 530 -8.55 -1.13 14.98
N ASP A 531 -9.42 -1.99 14.44
CA ASP A 531 -10.63 -1.54 13.77
C ASP A 531 -11.82 -1.34 14.73
N GLY A 532 -12.96 -0.99 14.17
CA GLY A 532 -14.20 -0.78 14.90
C GLY A 532 -14.66 -2.00 15.70
N GLY A 533 -14.35 -3.21 15.24
CA GLY A 533 -14.64 -4.48 15.88
C GLY A 533 -13.58 -4.97 16.86
N ASN A 534 -12.63 -4.12 17.25
CA ASN A 534 -11.46 -4.48 18.07
C ASN A 534 -10.57 -5.56 17.44
N ARG A 535 -10.72 -5.84 16.15
CA ARG A 535 -9.87 -6.77 15.42
C ARG A 535 -8.54 -6.10 15.12
N LYS A 536 -7.48 -6.89 14.95
CA LYS A 536 -6.13 -6.41 14.72
C LYS A 536 -5.76 -6.64 13.25
N TRP A 537 -5.57 -5.55 12.52
CA TRP A 537 -4.95 -5.53 11.20
C TRP A 537 -3.44 -5.42 11.39
N ILE A 538 -2.70 -6.44 10.98
CA ILE A 538 -1.27 -6.54 11.23
C ILE A 538 -0.52 -6.50 9.91
N ALA A 539 0.22 -5.40 9.68
CA ALA A 539 1.12 -5.23 8.56
C ALA A 539 2.44 -5.95 8.82
N THR A 540 2.91 -6.72 7.85
CA THR A 540 4.14 -7.53 7.96
C THR A 540 5.00 -7.42 6.70
N SER A 541 6.17 -8.07 6.71
CA SER A 541 6.97 -8.33 5.50
C SER A 541 6.43 -9.46 4.62
N SER A 542 5.34 -10.13 5.05
CA SER A 542 4.72 -11.28 4.38
C SER A 542 3.23 -11.06 4.09
N GLY A 543 2.80 -9.81 3.92
CA GLY A 543 1.41 -9.43 3.68
C GLY A 543 0.73 -8.84 4.90
N VAL A 544 -0.60 -8.88 4.90
CA VAL A 544 -1.46 -8.31 5.94
C VAL A 544 -2.32 -9.40 6.55
N PHE A 545 -2.33 -9.47 7.85
CA PHE A 545 -3.20 -10.37 8.61
C PHE A 545 -4.35 -9.58 9.26
N LEU A 546 -5.55 -10.14 9.21
CA LEU A 546 -6.68 -9.72 10.03
C LEU A 546 -6.94 -10.79 11.09
N ILE A 547 -6.84 -10.40 12.34
CA ILE A 547 -7.00 -11.27 13.51
C ILE A 547 -8.25 -10.86 14.27
N SER A 548 -9.01 -11.83 14.79
CA SER A 548 -10.21 -11.60 15.61
C SER A 548 -9.92 -10.74 16.85
N ASP A 549 -10.95 -10.20 17.46
CA ASP A 549 -10.84 -9.34 18.66
C ASP A 549 -10.21 -10.08 19.84
N ASP A 550 -10.54 -11.38 19.99
CA ASP A 550 -9.96 -12.28 21.01
C ASP A 550 -8.60 -12.88 20.61
N CYS A 551 -8.10 -12.53 19.42
CA CYS A 551 -6.84 -13.01 18.83
C CYS A 551 -6.72 -14.52 18.58
N ASN A 552 -7.81 -15.30 18.72
CA ASN A 552 -7.81 -16.76 18.56
C ASN A 552 -7.98 -17.23 17.11
N THR A 553 -8.43 -16.34 16.22
CA THR A 553 -8.75 -16.68 14.83
C THR A 553 -8.05 -15.72 13.86
N GLN A 554 -7.30 -16.27 12.93
CA GLN A 554 -6.90 -15.56 11.72
C GLN A 554 -8.10 -15.50 10.77
N ILE A 555 -8.64 -14.29 10.55
CA ILE A 555 -9.81 -14.07 9.70
C ILE A 555 -9.38 -14.02 8.24
N GLU A 556 -8.32 -13.21 7.95
CA GLU A 556 -7.78 -13.03 6.60
C GLU A 556 -6.24 -13.02 6.64
N HIS A 557 -5.64 -13.42 5.53
CA HIS A 557 -4.23 -13.19 5.22
C HIS A 557 -4.12 -12.78 3.76
N PHE A 558 -3.90 -11.50 3.53
CA PHE A 558 -3.75 -10.94 2.20
C PHE A 558 -2.27 -10.91 1.78
N THR A 559 -2.02 -11.47 0.61
CA THR A 559 -0.71 -11.46 -0.06
C THR A 559 -0.86 -11.00 -1.51
N THR A 560 0.25 -10.77 -2.18
CA THR A 560 0.26 -10.48 -3.62
C THR A 560 -0.33 -11.62 -4.47
N ASP A 561 -0.36 -12.85 -3.96
CA ASP A 561 -0.83 -14.01 -4.71
C ASP A 561 -2.35 -14.20 -4.63
N ASN A 562 -2.98 -13.74 -3.54
CA ASN A 562 -4.40 -13.96 -3.30
C ASN A 562 -5.24 -12.68 -3.24
N SER A 563 -4.62 -11.51 -3.45
CA SER A 563 -5.30 -10.21 -3.38
C SER A 563 -4.65 -9.17 -4.30
N PRO A 564 -5.32 -8.04 -4.57
CA PRO A 564 -4.74 -6.89 -5.24
C PRO A 564 -3.64 -6.14 -4.47
N LEU A 565 -3.20 -6.64 -3.33
CA LEU A 565 -2.11 -6.04 -2.53
C LEU A 565 -0.87 -5.79 -3.43
N PRO A 566 -0.32 -4.56 -3.48
CA PRO A 566 0.79 -4.24 -4.37
C PRO A 566 2.12 -4.89 -4.02
N SER A 567 2.39 -5.11 -2.73
CA SER A 567 3.58 -5.78 -2.21
C SER A 567 3.27 -6.52 -0.92
N ASN A 568 3.95 -7.64 -0.69
CA ASN A 568 3.90 -8.35 0.60
C ASN A 568 4.62 -7.56 1.71
N THR A 569 5.52 -6.65 1.35
CA THR A 569 6.15 -5.73 2.30
C THR A 569 5.20 -4.56 2.56
N VAL A 570 4.49 -4.61 3.68
CA VAL A 570 3.54 -3.58 4.09
C VAL A 570 4.12 -2.77 5.23
N TYR A 571 4.28 -1.47 5.03
CA TYR A 571 4.88 -0.57 6.02
C TYR A 571 3.88 -0.12 7.08
N TYR A 572 2.65 0.16 6.65
CA TYR A 572 1.63 0.72 7.53
C TYR A 572 0.23 0.25 7.14
N VAL A 573 -0.62 0.09 8.13
CA VAL A 573 -2.05 -0.16 7.96
C VAL A 573 -2.85 0.88 8.75
N LEU A 574 -3.88 1.42 8.12
CA LEU A 574 -4.81 2.38 8.73
C LEU A 574 -6.24 1.87 8.56
N ALA A 575 -6.90 1.55 9.65
CA ALA A 575 -8.35 1.37 9.67
C ALA A 575 -9.00 2.75 9.83
N ASP A 576 -9.73 3.20 8.82
CA ASP A 576 -10.36 4.52 8.86
C ASP A 576 -11.47 4.56 9.93
N PRO A 577 -11.37 5.44 10.93
CA PRO A 577 -12.37 5.53 11.98
C PRO A 577 -13.74 6.02 11.51
N ASN A 578 -13.80 6.65 10.32
CA ASN A 578 -15.03 7.26 9.79
C ASN A 578 -15.74 6.38 8.75
N SER A 579 -15.11 5.30 8.30
CA SER A 579 -15.67 4.40 7.30
C SER A 579 -15.30 2.94 7.61
N ASN A 580 -15.65 2.03 6.70
CA ASN A 580 -15.20 0.64 6.74
C ASN A 580 -13.97 0.38 5.85
N MET A 581 -13.27 1.43 5.42
CA MET A 581 -12.10 1.29 4.59
C MET A 581 -10.85 1.04 5.44
N VAL A 582 -10.00 0.16 4.94
CA VAL A 582 -8.67 -0.10 5.51
C VAL A 582 -7.64 0.17 4.43
N TYR A 583 -6.67 1.01 4.71
CA TYR A 583 -5.63 1.44 3.78
C TYR A 583 -4.30 0.77 4.12
N PHE A 584 -3.56 0.35 3.09
CA PHE A 584 -2.27 -0.33 3.21
C PHE A 584 -1.20 0.42 2.43
N ALA A 585 -0.26 1.03 3.15
CA ALA A 585 0.95 1.59 2.56
C ALA A 585 1.97 0.47 2.38
N THR A 586 2.35 0.21 1.14
CA THR A 586 3.26 -0.87 0.78
C THR A 586 4.53 -0.34 0.11
N GLU A 587 5.54 -1.19 -0.03
CA GLU A 587 6.76 -0.88 -0.78
C GLU A 587 6.50 -0.42 -2.23
N LYS A 588 5.37 -0.84 -2.83
CA LYS A 588 5.04 -0.57 -4.24
C LYS A 588 3.79 0.30 -4.42
N GLY A 589 3.41 1.06 -3.41
CA GLY A 589 2.27 1.97 -3.48
C GLY A 589 1.19 1.72 -2.44
N LEU A 590 0.06 2.37 -2.63
CA LEU A 590 -1.09 2.35 -1.73
C LEU A 590 -2.23 1.55 -2.32
N CYS A 591 -2.91 0.80 -1.48
CA CYS A 591 -4.23 0.23 -1.79
C CYS A 591 -5.17 0.35 -0.60
N SER A 592 -6.46 0.15 -0.84
CA SER A 592 -7.46 0.05 0.21
C SER A 592 -8.34 -1.16 0.02
N TYR A 593 -8.94 -1.59 1.11
CA TYR A 593 -9.85 -2.72 1.18
C TYR A 593 -11.10 -2.33 1.97
N GLN A 594 -12.26 -2.63 1.42
CA GLN A 594 -13.52 -2.44 2.11
C GLN A 594 -13.77 -3.57 3.11
N SER A 595 -13.51 -3.27 4.39
CA SER A 595 -13.76 -4.18 5.50
C SER A 595 -15.26 -4.31 5.81
N ASP A 596 -15.58 -5.17 6.74
CA ASP A 596 -16.94 -5.37 7.26
C ASP A 596 -17.15 -4.76 8.66
N ALA A 597 -16.14 -4.08 9.22
CA ALA A 597 -16.23 -3.39 10.49
C ALA A 597 -16.24 -1.87 10.32
N THR A 598 -17.11 -1.22 11.08
CA THR A 598 -17.12 0.24 11.22
C THR A 598 -16.97 0.62 12.69
N THR A 599 -16.70 1.87 12.98
CA THR A 599 -16.68 2.38 14.37
C THR A 599 -18.07 2.24 14.98
N PRO A 600 -18.21 1.64 16.17
CA PRO A 600 -19.49 1.47 16.83
C PRO A 600 -20.02 2.80 17.39
N ASN A 601 -21.32 2.98 17.34
CA ASN A 601 -21.98 4.10 17.99
C ASN A 601 -22.27 3.80 19.47
N GLU A 602 -22.10 4.79 20.32
CA GLU A 602 -22.49 4.67 21.75
C GLU A 602 -24.01 4.47 21.92
N LYS A 603 -24.81 5.03 21.00
CA LYS A 603 -26.27 4.93 21.02
C LYS A 603 -26.83 4.62 19.64
N MET A 604 -27.61 3.58 19.55
CA MET A 604 -28.40 3.26 18.36
C MET A 604 -29.72 4.07 18.39
N THR A 605 -30.00 4.78 17.30
CA THR A 605 -31.24 5.56 17.12
C THR A 605 -31.81 5.27 15.74
N LYS A 606 -33.06 5.66 15.51
CA LYS A 606 -33.69 5.54 14.18
C LYS A 606 -33.01 6.40 13.11
N ASP A 607 -32.29 7.44 13.52
CA ASP A 607 -31.67 8.38 12.61
C ASP A 607 -30.24 7.96 12.23
N ASN A 608 -29.55 7.19 13.07
CA ASN A 608 -28.17 6.78 12.81
C ASN A 608 -28.02 5.31 12.40
N VAL A 609 -29.05 4.45 12.56
CA VAL A 609 -29.05 3.07 12.09
C VAL A 609 -29.77 2.96 10.77
N TYR A 610 -29.06 2.60 9.72
CA TYR A 610 -29.61 2.41 8.38
C TYR A 610 -28.89 1.30 7.62
N ALA A 611 -29.47 0.86 6.51
CA ALA A 611 -28.88 -0.16 5.65
C ALA A 611 -28.65 0.36 4.23
N TYR A 612 -27.60 -0.13 3.58
CA TYR A 612 -27.32 0.11 2.17
C TYR A 612 -26.78 -1.15 1.47
N PRO A 613 -27.04 -1.28 0.14
CA PRO A 613 -27.96 -0.50 -0.64
C PRO A 613 -29.40 -0.66 -0.14
N ASN A 614 -30.20 0.40 -0.27
CA ASN A 614 -31.61 0.37 0.07
C ASN A 614 -32.38 1.35 -0.84
N PRO A 615 -33.16 0.89 -1.83
CA PRO A 615 -33.54 -0.52 -2.04
C PRO A 615 -32.41 -1.40 -2.60
N VAL A 616 -32.49 -2.70 -2.32
CA VAL A 616 -31.65 -3.74 -2.93
C VAL A 616 -32.27 -4.09 -4.27
N THR A 617 -31.57 -3.89 -5.38
CA THR A 617 -32.02 -4.13 -6.75
C THR A 617 -31.80 -5.60 -7.19
N PRO A 618 -32.51 -6.09 -8.23
CA PRO A 618 -32.39 -7.49 -8.68
C PRO A 618 -30.97 -7.90 -9.12
N ASP A 619 -30.23 -6.98 -9.67
CA ASP A 619 -28.85 -7.13 -10.16
C ASP A 619 -27.79 -7.07 -9.04
N TYR A 620 -28.18 -6.64 -7.84
CA TYR A 620 -27.25 -6.54 -6.71
C TYR A 620 -27.06 -7.90 -6.05
N THR A 621 -25.85 -8.44 -6.13
CA THR A 621 -25.42 -9.72 -5.56
C THR A 621 -24.54 -9.58 -4.32
N GLY A 622 -24.16 -8.35 -3.97
CA GLY A 622 -23.30 -8.04 -2.83
C GLY A 622 -23.98 -8.16 -1.46
N TYR A 623 -23.26 -7.81 -0.42
CA TYR A 623 -23.80 -7.76 0.94
C TYR A 623 -24.57 -6.46 1.19
N ILE A 624 -25.70 -6.61 1.85
CA ILE A 624 -26.49 -5.51 2.43
C ILE A 624 -25.86 -5.19 3.78
N THR A 625 -25.36 -3.98 3.96
CA THR A 625 -24.67 -3.59 5.19
C THR A 625 -25.57 -2.69 6.04
N VAL A 626 -25.79 -3.10 7.28
CA VAL A 626 -26.42 -2.27 8.31
C VAL A 626 -25.34 -1.57 9.09
N VAL A 627 -25.43 -0.26 9.25
CA VAL A 627 -24.44 0.56 9.97
C VAL A 627 -25.08 1.38 11.07
N GLY A 628 -24.26 2.01 11.91
CA GLY A 628 -24.71 2.83 13.03
C GLY A 628 -25.02 2.00 14.29
N LEU A 629 -24.60 0.75 14.30
CA LEU A 629 -24.81 -0.16 15.42
C LEU A 629 -23.85 0.12 16.58
N SER A 630 -24.23 -0.29 17.79
CA SER A 630 -23.33 -0.34 18.94
C SER A 630 -22.39 -1.56 18.83
N TYR A 631 -21.29 -1.53 19.58
CA TYR A 631 -20.35 -2.64 19.65
C TYR A 631 -21.08 -3.91 20.12
N ASN A 632 -20.82 -5.04 19.45
CA ASN A 632 -21.36 -6.36 19.76
C ASN A 632 -22.90 -6.40 19.88
N ALA A 633 -23.62 -5.54 19.13
CA ALA A 633 -25.07 -5.49 19.14
C ALA A 633 -25.68 -6.76 18.54
N ASP A 634 -26.74 -7.28 19.17
CA ASP A 634 -27.56 -8.34 18.58
C ASP A 634 -28.39 -7.79 17.41
N VAL A 635 -28.32 -8.45 16.26
CA VAL A 635 -29.04 -8.06 15.04
C VAL A 635 -29.92 -9.18 14.56
N LYS A 636 -31.20 -8.89 14.32
CA LYS A 636 -32.16 -9.80 13.69
C LYS A 636 -32.77 -9.15 12.46
N ILE A 637 -32.84 -9.90 11.38
CA ILE A 637 -33.56 -9.49 10.17
C ILE A 637 -34.84 -10.34 10.11
N VAL A 638 -35.95 -9.65 10.10
CA VAL A 638 -37.29 -10.28 10.11
C VAL A 638 -38.13 -9.76 8.96
N THR A 639 -39.10 -10.55 8.52
CA THR A 639 -40.13 -10.12 7.58
C THR A 639 -41.10 -9.13 8.26
N SER A 640 -41.93 -8.45 7.50
CA SER A 640 -42.93 -7.51 8.04
C SER A 640 -43.94 -8.13 9.04
N ASN A 641 -44.08 -9.46 9.03
CA ASN A 641 -44.91 -10.21 9.97
C ASN A 641 -44.10 -10.81 11.13
N GLY A 642 -42.85 -10.48 11.29
CA GLY A 642 -41.99 -10.92 12.42
C GLY A 642 -41.30 -12.27 12.23
N THR A 643 -41.37 -12.88 11.03
CA THR A 643 -40.64 -14.14 10.78
C THR A 643 -39.17 -13.90 10.67
N LEU A 644 -38.35 -14.60 11.47
CA LEU A 644 -36.90 -14.51 11.46
C LEU A 644 -36.33 -14.99 10.11
N VAL A 645 -35.51 -14.15 9.49
CA VAL A 645 -34.83 -14.38 8.20
C VAL A 645 -33.37 -14.63 8.39
N ASN A 646 -32.70 -13.76 9.18
CA ASN A 646 -31.29 -13.84 9.46
C ASN A 646 -31.00 -13.26 10.84
N GLN A 647 -29.87 -13.63 11.45
CA GLN A 647 -29.43 -13.07 12.74
C GLN A 647 -27.92 -13.18 12.92
N GLY A 648 -27.37 -12.32 13.75
CA GLY A 648 -25.97 -12.31 14.13
C GLY A 648 -25.63 -11.15 15.07
N ARG A 649 -24.37 -10.87 15.22
CA ARG A 649 -23.86 -9.74 16.00
C ARG A 649 -23.14 -8.74 15.11
N SER A 650 -23.15 -7.48 15.52
CA SER A 650 -22.42 -6.44 14.82
C SER A 650 -20.90 -6.64 14.94
N THR A 651 -20.20 -6.39 13.87
CA THR A 651 -18.74 -6.27 13.85
C THR A 651 -18.40 -4.78 13.97
N GLY A 652 -18.03 -4.35 15.17
CA GLY A 652 -17.99 -2.92 15.46
C GLY A 652 -19.39 -2.31 15.36
N GLY A 653 -19.52 -1.29 14.52
CA GLY A 653 -20.79 -0.59 14.26
C GLY A 653 -21.59 -1.10 13.06
N SER A 654 -21.25 -2.25 12.48
CA SER A 654 -21.91 -2.76 11.26
C SER A 654 -22.30 -4.23 11.35
N TYR A 655 -23.29 -4.61 10.52
CA TYR A 655 -23.70 -6.00 10.29
C TYR A 655 -23.92 -6.24 8.80
N ARG A 656 -23.39 -7.34 8.26
CA ARG A 656 -23.50 -7.69 6.84
C ARG A 656 -24.46 -8.84 6.64
N TRP A 657 -25.42 -8.64 5.74
CA TRP A 657 -26.41 -9.64 5.34
C TRP A 657 -26.30 -9.92 3.84
N ASN A 658 -26.15 -11.18 3.44
CA ASN A 658 -26.05 -11.59 2.04
C ASN A 658 -27.39 -11.62 1.29
N GLY A 659 -28.48 -11.12 1.88
CA GLY A 659 -29.81 -11.17 1.30
C GLY A 659 -30.44 -12.56 1.25
N CYS A 660 -29.92 -13.52 2.02
CA CYS A 660 -30.44 -14.88 2.10
C CYS A 660 -31.07 -15.19 3.47
N ASP A 661 -31.98 -16.16 3.50
CA ASP A 661 -32.52 -16.69 4.72
C ASP A 661 -31.53 -17.64 5.44
N LEU A 662 -31.90 -18.13 6.62
CA LEU A 662 -31.09 -19.06 7.42
C LEU A 662 -30.77 -20.41 6.70
N LYS A 663 -31.43 -20.69 5.58
CA LYS A 663 -31.18 -21.87 4.73
C LYS A 663 -30.32 -21.54 3.51
N GLY A 664 -29.82 -20.29 3.39
CA GLY A 664 -29.01 -19.84 2.27
C GLY A 664 -29.78 -19.48 0.99
N LYS A 665 -31.13 -19.45 1.04
CA LYS A 665 -31.96 -19.08 -0.10
C LYS A 665 -32.16 -17.56 -0.16
N ARG A 666 -31.99 -16.95 -1.35
CA ARG A 666 -32.30 -15.53 -1.60
C ARG A 666 -33.75 -15.23 -1.18
N VAL A 667 -33.93 -14.15 -0.43
CA VAL A 667 -35.26 -13.73 0.05
C VAL A 667 -36.10 -13.12 -1.07
N ALA A 668 -37.42 -13.20 -0.97
CA ALA A 668 -38.33 -12.62 -1.95
C ALA A 668 -38.37 -11.09 -1.87
N SER A 669 -38.91 -10.45 -2.93
CA SER A 669 -39.18 -8.99 -2.90
C SER A 669 -40.07 -8.64 -1.71
N GLY A 670 -39.74 -7.61 -0.97
CA GLY A 670 -40.49 -7.19 0.22
C GLY A 670 -39.74 -6.20 1.11
N ILE A 671 -40.39 -5.80 2.20
CA ILE A 671 -39.79 -5.00 3.26
C ILE A 671 -39.35 -5.93 4.39
N TYR A 672 -38.10 -5.82 4.75
CA TYR A 672 -37.48 -6.52 5.88
C TYR A 672 -37.16 -5.52 6.99
N MET A 673 -37.42 -5.92 8.23
CA MET A 673 -37.10 -5.14 9.40
C MET A 673 -35.76 -5.61 9.97
N VAL A 674 -34.88 -4.70 10.27
CA VAL A 674 -33.66 -4.97 11.03
C VAL A 674 -33.92 -4.54 12.47
N GLU A 675 -33.97 -5.49 13.36
CA GLU A 675 -34.08 -5.27 14.81
C GLU A 675 -32.69 -5.38 15.41
N ALA A 676 -32.18 -4.27 15.97
CA ALA A 676 -30.88 -4.25 16.62
C ALA A 676 -31.03 -3.88 18.10
N ALA A 677 -30.33 -4.60 18.97
CA ALA A 677 -30.31 -4.36 20.40
C ALA A 677 -28.87 -4.34 20.93
N THR A 678 -28.62 -3.54 21.99
CA THR A 678 -27.35 -3.59 22.72
C THR A 678 -27.12 -4.98 23.31
N GLU A 679 -25.86 -5.34 23.60
CA GLU A 679 -25.50 -6.67 24.10
C GLU A 679 -26.27 -7.06 25.38
N ASP A 680 -26.57 -6.10 26.26
CA ASP A 680 -27.36 -6.26 27.47
C ASP A 680 -28.89 -6.26 27.20
N GLY A 681 -29.32 -6.03 25.96
CA GLY A 681 -30.72 -5.94 25.56
C GLY A 681 -31.48 -4.72 26.07
N SER A 682 -30.79 -3.79 26.76
CA SER A 682 -31.45 -2.66 27.43
C SER A 682 -31.97 -1.59 26.50
N LYS A 683 -31.40 -1.49 25.27
CA LYS A 683 -31.76 -0.51 24.25
C LYS A 683 -31.79 -1.17 22.87
N GLY A 684 -32.74 -0.76 22.05
CA GLY A 684 -32.87 -1.28 20.70
C GLY A 684 -33.41 -0.24 19.72
N THR A 685 -33.22 -0.51 18.46
CA THR A 685 -33.74 0.30 17.34
C THR A 685 -34.15 -0.60 16.18
N VAL A 686 -34.90 -0.03 15.25
CA VAL A 686 -35.38 -0.76 14.05
C VAL A 686 -35.14 0.11 12.83
N CYS A 687 -34.52 -0.46 11.80
CA CYS A 687 -34.51 0.11 10.46
C CYS A 687 -35.14 -0.83 9.42
N LYS A 688 -35.30 -0.37 8.18
CA LYS A 688 -35.99 -1.12 7.12
C LYS A 688 -35.08 -1.31 5.92
N ILE A 689 -35.20 -2.45 5.27
CA ILE A 689 -34.56 -2.80 4.00
C ILE A 689 -35.63 -3.16 3.00
N ALA A 690 -35.65 -2.48 1.85
CA ALA A 690 -36.50 -2.84 0.72
C ALA A 690 -35.70 -3.75 -0.22
N VAL A 691 -36.18 -4.95 -0.51
CA VAL A 691 -35.59 -5.87 -1.47
C VAL A 691 -36.50 -5.98 -2.68
N ILE A 692 -35.94 -5.83 -3.88
CA ILE A 692 -36.61 -5.96 -5.18
C ILE A 692 -35.86 -7.08 -5.92
N ASN A 693 -36.59 -8.11 -6.40
CA ASN A 693 -36.05 -9.21 -7.18
C ASN A 693 -36.66 -9.24 -8.56
#